data_022059cfb809d41907a38e135bc2df61
#
_entry.id   022059cfb809d41907a38e135bc2df61
#
_cell.length_a   1.000
_cell.length_b   1.000
_cell.length_c   1.000
_cell.angle_alpha   90.00
_cell.angle_beta   90.00
_cell.angle_gamma   90.00
#
_symmetry.space_group_name_H-M   'P 1'
#
loop_
_entity.id
_entity.type
_entity.pdbx_description
1 polymer ?
#
loop_
_entity_poly.entity_id
_entity_poly.type
_entity_poly.pdbx_seq_one_letter_code
_entity_poly.pdbx_strand_id
1 'polypeptide(L)'
;MKVFSTALAALAFAGASLAATPSPVPGRIVILGFDGVDAHIVEELLSRGELPNLAALKARGAYSPLTPTVPAQTPVSWATFSTGLDPGGHEIFDFLKRDPANRIPTFAVAEEIQVPFLFGNNNPPILGAAAAALLGGPALLLAWRRRRVAAALLLVLAAGAAAGAFLAARAWLPSARPWVRNNRRGPVFWTEAGARPATVIRMPVTFPPEPFPDGRMLSGLGVPDLSGRIGKPSYYTSDPFFAPREGNEFSVEITRLESNTGRQVTRIAGPPGRAFGKEATIDLPMTLTVSEAHDKLTIEAGRARAELSPGQWSDWLSLEFRVNPLITIHGYARLRLASVAPEIGLYLSPIQFDPDHLPPGFAISSPAGFGKDLLARFGRYKTMGWGIDTWSIQSATLSEEAFLEDVRQTCDQERKILAGLLAGPDKLLFHYFEFPDRVGHVFWRLRDKEHPAYDAKLAEKYGDAIEKSYETMDDIVGETAKALKPDDVLIVLSDHGFATWRRSVNYNSWLVENGYLVLKGSAKRQNLEALFSRGQFWEAVDWSKSKAYAMGLGDLYVNLAGREAGGIVAPGAEYEALRAELIAKLTALVDPKNGERAVSRVFKREDAYRRFDPRLIPDLIVTNRPGYRVSWQSSLGVPTGNVFEDNHDVWSGDHCSLDPDLVRGVFFASKAFRAAQPPGIADVTASVRALVGGAEVPDAAGKSLW
;
A
#
# COMPACT_ATOMS: atom_id res chain seq x y z
N MET A 1 -86.36 -2.12 -32.25
CA MET A 1 -86.54 -3.53 -31.99
C MET A 1 -85.21 -4.14 -31.49
N LYS A 2 -85.20 -4.52 -30.22
CA LYS A 2 -84.30 -5.44 -29.50
C LYS A 2 -82.79 -5.28 -29.74
N VAL A 3 -82.03 -4.56 -28.96
CA VAL A 3 -81.35 -4.75 -27.66
C VAL A 3 -80.83 -6.18 -27.47
N PHE A 4 -79.50 -6.35 -27.46
CA PHE A 4 -78.79 -7.33 -26.69
C PHE A 4 -77.48 -6.71 -26.12
N SER A 5 -77.49 -6.51 -24.82
CA SER A 5 -76.29 -6.18 -23.98
C SER A 5 -75.50 -7.45 -23.79
N THR A 6 -74.17 -7.35 -23.91
CA THR A 6 -73.23 -8.32 -23.39
C THR A 6 -72.24 -7.59 -22.51
N ALA A 7 -72.35 -7.89 -21.19
CA ALA A 7 -71.43 -7.38 -20.19
C ALA A 7 -70.14 -8.22 -20.22
N LEU A 8 -69.01 -7.56 -20.43
CA LEU A 8 -67.67 -8.16 -20.29
C LEU A 8 -67.15 -7.83 -18.89
N ALA A 9 -67.10 -8.85 -18.01
CA ALA A 9 -66.50 -8.74 -16.69
C ALA A 9 -64.97 -8.67 -16.83
N ALA A 10 -64.38 -7.50 -16.52
CA ALA A 10 -62.93 -7.33 -16.39
C ALA A 10 -62.51 -7.87 -15.00
N LEU A 11 -61.84 -9.02 -14.94
CA LEU A 11 -61.09 -9.45 -13.77
C LEU A 11 -59.80 -8.61 -13.67
N ALA A 12 -59.81 -7.67 -12.72
CA ALA A 12 -58.61 -6.96 -12.29
C ALA A 12 -57.78 -7.90 -11.39
N PHE A 13 -56.72 -8.48 -11.90
CA PHE A 13 -55.65 -9.06 -11.07
C PHE A 13 -54.91 -7.94 -10.41
N ALA A 14 -55.24 -7.67 -9.13
CA ALA A 14 -54.40 -6.86 -8.25
C ALA A 14 -53.15 -7.69 -7.90
N GLY A 15 -52.07 -7.52 -8.67
CA GLY A 15 -50.75 -7.96 -8.30
C GLY A 15 -50.31 -7.19 -7.05
N ALA A 16 -50.50 -7.76 -5.88
CA ALA A 16 -49.86 -7.27 -4.67
C ALA A 16 -48.34 -7.40 -4.86
N SER A 17 -47.69 -6.33 -5.23
CA SER A 17 -46.25 -6.20 -5.08
C SER A 17 -45.98 -6.31 -3.57
N LEU A 18 -45.46 -7.46 -3.14
CA LEU A 18 -44.87 -7.61 -1.84
C LEU A 18 -43.67 -6.69 -1.82
N ALA A 19 -43.89 -5.45 -1.37
CA ALA A 19 -42.82 -4.58 -0.96
C ALA A 19 -42.03 -5.33 0.10
N ALA A 20 -40.81 -5.73 -0.20
CA ALA A 20 -39.91 -6.35 0.77
C ALA A 20 -39.85 -5.39 1.95
N THR A 21 -40.27 -5.85 3.12
CA THR A 21 -40.10 -5.13 4.36
C THR A 21 -38.61 -4.81 4.49
N PRO A 22 -38.22 -3.55 4.64
CA PRO A 22 -36.82 -3.21 4.81
C PRO A 22 -36.27 -4.02 5.99
N SER A 23 -35.20 -4.78 5.75
CA SER A 23 -34.50 -5.51 6.81
C SER A 23 -34.16 -4.52 7.93
N PRO A 24 -34.39 -4.84 9.21
CA PRO A 24 -34.04 -3.95 10.29
C PRO A 24 -32.57 -3.59 10.19
N VAL A 25 -32.25 -2.29 10.30
CA VAL A 25 -30.88 -1.80 10.30
C VAL A 25 -30.15 -2.49 11.46
N PRO A 26 -28.97 -3.12 11.21
CA PRO A 26 -28.22 -3.81 12.26
C PRO A 26 -27.91 -2.89 13.44
N GLY A 27 -27.75 -3.50 14.63
CA GLY A 27 -27.27 -2.76 15.79
C GLY A 27 -25.89 -2.14 15.50
N ARG A 28 -24.97 -2.95 14.99
CA ARG A 28 -23.61 -2.60 14.61
C ARG A 28 -23.13 -3.47 13.47
N ILE A 29 -22.24 -2.95 12.63
CA ILE A 29 -21.54 -3.69 11.59
C ILE A 29 -20.04 -3.67 11.91
N VAL A 30 -19.43 -4.84 12.03
CA VAL A 30 -17.99 -5.00 12.17
C VAL A 30 -17.48 -5.77 10.95
N ILE A 31 -16.46 -5.19 10.30
CA ILE A 31 -15.84 -5.74 9.10
C ILE A 31 -14.36 -5.97 9.38
N LEU A 32 -13.94 -7.21 9.32
CA LEU A 32 -12.55 -7.61 9.38
C LEU A 32 -12.05 -7.91 7.97
N GLY A 33 -11.13 -7.09 7.48
CA GLY A 33 -10.45 -7.28 6.22
C GLY A 33 -9.09 -7.95 6.46
N PHE A 34 -8.89 -9.14 5.92
CA PHE A 34 -7.60 -9.83 5.93
C PHE A 34 -7.04 -9.88 4.52
N ASP A 35 -5.84 -9.38 4.34
CA ASP A 35 -5.18 -9.39 3.03
C ASP A 35 -4.68 -10.80 2.68
N GLY A 36 -4.88 -11.21 1.44
CA GLY A 36 -4.24 -12.39 0.88
C GLY A 36 -4.67 -13.74 1.46
N VAL A 37 -5.92 -13.88 1.92
CA VAL A 37 -6.43 -15.16 2.45
C VAL A 37 -7.06 -16.00 1.34
N ASP A 38 -6.40 -17.10 1.00
CA ASP A 38 -6.79 -17.99 -0.08
C ASP A 38 -7.96 -18.92 0.31
N ALA A 39 -8.99 -18.97 -0.54
CA ALA A 39 -10.19 -19.77 -0.30
C ALA A 39 -9.89 -21.28 -0.21
N HIS A 40 -8.98 -21.82 -1.02
CA HIS A 40 -8.66 -23.25 -1.00
C HIS A 40 -7.96 -23.65 0.29
N ILE A 41 -7.03 -22.82 0.80
CA ILE A 41 -6.38 -23.07 2.08
C ILE A 41 -7.41 -23.02 3.22
N VAL A 42 -8.30 -22.02 3.22
CA VAL A 42 -9.38 -21.94 4.23
C VAL A 42 -10.28 -23.15 4.17
N GLU A 43 -10.70 -23.60 2.99
CA GLU A 43 -11.54 -24.80 2.83
C GLU A 43 -10.82 -26.06 3.31
N GLU A 44 -9.53 -26.21 3.02
CA GLU A 44 -8.67 -27.28 3.52
C GLU A 44 -8.63 -27.29 5.06
N LEU A 45 -8.30 -26.15 5.68
CA LEU A 45 -8.20 -26.01 7.13
C LEU A 45 -9.56 -26.19 7.84
N LEU A 46 -10.65 -25.69 7.26
CA LEU A 46 -12.01 -25.94 7.74
C LEU A 46 -12.35 -27.44 7.72
N SER A 47 -11.96 -28.17 6.68
CA SER A 47 -12.18 -29.62 6.56
C SER A 47 -11.42 -30.43 7.62
N ARG A 48 -10.25 -29.92 8.06
CA ARG A 48 -9.43 -30.49 9.14
C ARG A 48 -9.87 -30.04 10.54
N GLY A 49 -10.83 -29.11 10.64
CA GLY A 49 -11.31 -28.58 11.92
C GLY A 49 -10.32 -27.58 12.60
N GLU A 50 -9.35 -27.04 11.87
CA GLU A 50 -8.32 -26.13 12.38
C GLU A 50 -8.77 -24.68 12.46
N LEU A 51 -9.94 -24.32 11.87
CA LEU A 51 -10.54 -22.98 11.92
C LEU A 51 -11.93 -23.02 12.59
N PRO A 52 -12.03 -23.31 13.89
CA PRO A 52 -13.30 -23.53 14.58
C PRO A 52 -14.20 -22.29 14.64
N ASN A 53 -13.64 -21.07 14.73
CA ASN A 53 -14.42 -19.85 14.82
C ASN A 53 -15.02 -19.45 13.46
N LEU A 54 -14.28 -19.62 12.37
CA LEU A 54 -14.78 -19.45 11.00
C LEU A 54 -15.82 -20.54 10.66
N ALA A 55 -15.62 -21.78 11.11
CA ALA A 55 -16.61 -22.83 10.98
C ALA A 55 -17.93 -22.46 11.69
N ALA A 56 -17.84 -21.93 12.91
CA ALA A 56 -19.00 -21.43 13.65
C ALA A 56 -19.68 -20.24 12.97
N LEU A 57 -18.91 -19.31 12.42
CA LEU A 57 -19.42 -18.16 11.66
C LEU A 57 -20.16 -18.62 10.39
N LYS A 58 -19.56 -19.55 9.64
CA LYS A 58 -20.18 -20.18 8.46
C LYS A 58 -21.50 -20.89 8.82
N ALA A 59 -21.53 -21.64 9.90
CA ALA A 59 -22.72 -22.37 10.34
C ALA A 59 -23.88 -21.46 10.78
N ARG A 60 -23.56 -20.32 11.41
CA ARG A 60 -24.54 -19.32 11.84
C ARG A 60 -25.04 -18.44 10.71
N GLY A 61 -24.22 -18.16 9.73
CA GLY A 61 -24.47 -17.22 8.65
C GLY A 61 -24.24 -17.83 7.26
N ALA A 62 -23.21 -17.38 6.58
CA ALA A 62 -22.82 -17.90 5.27
C ALA A 62 -21.32 -17.73 4.99
N TYR A 63 -20.82 -18.54 4.06
CA TYR A 63 -19.49 -18.49 3.47
C TYR A 63 -19.56 -18.64 1.96
N SER A 64 -18.67 -17.97 1.26
CA SER A 64 -18.37 -18.19 -0.16
C SER A 64 -16.92 -17.82 -0.44
N PRO A 65 -16.24 -18.52 -1.38
CA PRO A 65 -15.09 -17.92 -2.04
C PRO A 65 -15.47 -16.56 -2.62
N LEU A 66 -14.55 -15.59 -2.60
CA LEU A 66 -14.75 -14.23 -3.07
C LEU A 66 -13.91 -13.99 -4.31
N THR A 67 -14.53 -13.59 -5.42
CA THR A 67 -13.82 -13.27 -6.66
C THR A 67 -13.18 -11.89 -6.54
N PRO A 68 -11.84 -11.78 -6.67
CA PRO A 68 -11.14 -10.50 -6.64
C PRO A 68 -11.37 -9.68 -7.91
N THR A 69 -10.75 -8.51 -7.97
CA THR A 69 -10.75 -7.65 -9.17
C THR A 69 -9.88 -8.22 -10.29
N VAL A 70 -9.98 -7.63 -11.45
CA VAL A 70 -9.03 -7.78 -12.57
C VAL A 70 -8.21 -6.49 -12.65
N PRO A 71 -6.91 -6.52 -12.29
CA PRO A 71 -6.12 -7.60 -11.70
C PRO A 71 -6.45 -7.85 -10.21
N ALA A 72 -6.04 -9.02 -9.69
CA ALA A 72 -6.18 -9.41 -8.29
C ALA A 72 -5.07 -8.81 -7.43
N GLN A 73 -5.16 -7.53 -7.15
CA GLN A 73 -4.11 -6.79 -6.42
C GLN A 73 -4.72 -6.04 -5.23
N THR A 74 -4.01 -6.00 -4.11
CA THR A 74 -4.41 -5.33 -2.86
C THR A 74 -4.98 -3.93 -3.08
N PRO A 75 -4.27 -2.97 -3.71
CA PRO A 75 -4.81 -1.62 -3.87
C PRO A 75 -6.05 -1.59 -4.78
N VAL A 76 -6.12 -2.47 -5.77
CA VAL A 76 -7.21 -2.53 -6.73
C VAL A 76 -8.47 -3.07 -6.09
N SER A 77 -8.35 -4.21 -5.41
CA SER A 77 -9.48 -4.88 -4.75
C SER A 77 -10.02 -4.05 -3.58
N TRP A 78 -9.16 -3.48 -2.72
CA TRP A 78 -9.61 -2.64 -1.62
C TRP A 78 -10.18 -1.29 -2.07
N ALA A 79 -9.73 -0.73 -3.21
CA ALA A 79 -10.37 0.44 -3.79
C ALA A 79 -11.77 0.11 -4.33
N THR A 80 -11.95 -1.05 -4.96
CA THR A 80 -13.27 -1.57 -5.35
C THR A 80 -14.16 -1.80 -4.12
N PHE A 81 -13.65 -2.44 -3.06
CA PHE A 81 -14.39 -2.62 -1.81
C PHE A 81 -14.79 -1.29 -1.19
N SER A 82 -13.92 -0.29 -1.20
CA SER A 82 -14.20 1.03 -0.64
C SER A 82 -15.33 1.75 -1.36
N THR A 83 -15.38 1.67 -2.69
CA THR A 83 -16.22 2.50 -3.55
C THR A 83 -17.43 1.77 -4.15
N GLY A 84 -17.32 0.47 -4.38
CA GLY A 84 -18.26 -0.31 -5.19
C GLY A 84 -18.09 -0.14 -6.69
N LEU A 85 -17.11 0.66 -7.14
CA LEU A 85 -16.75 0.83 -8.55
C LEU A 85 -15.75 -0.23 -8.99
N ASP A 86 -15.70 -0.52 -10.29
CA ASP A 86 -14.63 -1.34 -10.87
C ASP A 86 -13.31 -0.54 -11.00
N PRO A 87 -12.18 -1.20 -11.29
CA PRO A 87 -10.87 -0.55 -11.36
C PRO A 87 -10.80 0.61 -12.37
N GLY A 88 -11.52 0.54 -13.46
CA GLY A 88 -11.63 1.65 -14.42
C GLY A 88 -12.37 2.85 -13.87
N GLY A 89 -13.39 2.61 -13.03
CA GLY A 89 -14.22 3.63 -12.41
C GLY A 89 -13.52 4.37 -11.27
N HIS A 90 -12.77 3.67 -10.41
CA HIS A 90 -12.03 4.30 -9.31
C HIS A 90 -10.57 4.65 -9.66
N GLU A 91 -10.10 4.35 -10.88
CA GLU A 91 -8.78 4.69 -11.43
C GLU A 91 -7.56 4.06 -10.71
N ILE A 92 -7.76 3.06 -9.87
CA ILE A 92 -6.69 2.24 -9.28
C ILE A 92 -6.77 0.85 -9.94
N PHE A 93 -5.92 0.60 -10.93
CA PHE A 93 -5.98 -0.61 -11.74
C PHE A 93 -4.68 -1.45 -11.68
N ASP A 94 -3.65 -0.98 -10.95
CA ASP A 94 -2.40 -1.67 -10.66
C ASP A 94 -1.71 -0.97 -9.48
N PHE A 95 -0.64 -1.51 -8.94
CA PHE A 95 0.28 -0.79 -8.04
C PHE A 95 0.97 0.38 -8.74
N LEU A 96 1.16 0.25 -10.06
CA LEU A 96 1.85 1.23 -10.90
C LEU A 96 0.88 1.82 -11.92
N LYS A 97 1.05 3.09 -12.21
CA LYS A 97 0.45 3.74 -13.37
C LYS A 97 1.54 4.42 -14.19
N ARG A 98 1.32 4.56 -15.48
CA ARG A 98 2.22 5.32 -16.35
C ARG A 98 1.80 6.78 -16.45
N ASP A 99 2.76 7.67 -16.67
CA ASP A 99 2.50 8.97 -17.20
C ASP A 99 2.31 8.86 -18.74
N PRO A 100 1.15 9.22 -19.29
CA PRO A 100 0.91 9.11 -20.75
C PRO A 100 1.88 9.94 -21.60
N ALA A 101 2.46 11.01 -21.06
CA ALA A 101 3.34 11.90 -21.80
C ALA A 101 4.75 11.31 -22.01
N ASN A 102 5.27 10.55 -21.05
CA ASN A 102 6.65 10.07 -21.05
C ASN A 102 6.79 8.57 -20.76
N ARG A 103 5.70 7.88 -20.44
CA ARG A 103 5.62 6.45 -20.08
C ARG A 103 6.39 6.10 -18.81
N ILE A 104 6.72 7.08 -17.96
CA ILE A 104 7.42 6.82 -16.69
C ILE A 104 6.44 6.13 -15.72
N PRO A 105 6.84 5.02 -15.09
CA PRO A 105 6.03 4.40 -14.05
C PRO A 105 5.99 5.26 -12.78
N THR A 106 4.80 5.40 -12.22
CA THR A 106 4.53 6.09 -10.97
C THR A 106 3.66 5.20 -10.08
N PHE A 107 3.68 5.45 -8.77
CA PHE A 107 2.82 4.72 -7.84
C PHE A 107 1.36 5.08 -8.08
N ALA A 108 0.50 4.06 -8.27
CA ALA A 108 -0.89 4.28 -8.65
C ALA A 108 -1.76 4.81 -7.52
N VAL A 109 -1.49 4.37 -6.27
CA VAL A 109 -2.32 4.66 -5.09
C VAL A 109 -2.33 6.16 -4.76
N ALA A 110 -1.15 6.76 -4.79
CA ALA A 110 -0.98 8.15 -4.40
C ALA A 110 0.13 8.81 -5.22
N GLU A 111 0.01 10.11 -5.42
CA GLU A 111 0.93 10.91 -6.21
C GLU A 111 1.53 12.01 -5.35
N GLU A 112 2.88 12.09 -5.34
CA GLU A 112 3.56 13.20 -4.70
C GLU A 112 3.43 14.46 -5.57
N ILE A 113 2.92 15.52 -4.97
CA ILE A 113 2.80 16.84 -5.57
C ILE A 113 3.53 17.87 -4.72
N GLN A 114 4.00 18.94 -5.35
CA GLN A 114 4.61 20.06 -4.63
C GLN A 114 3.56 21.13 -4.38
N VAL A 115 3.31 21.45 -3.10
CA VAL A 115 2.40 22.54 -2.73
C VAL A 115 3.19 23.69 -2.08
N PRO A 116 2.78 24.96 -2.30
CA PRO A 116 3.45 26.09 -1.70
C PRO A 116 3.52 25.97 -0.15
N PHE A 117 4.70 26.18 0.42
CA PHE A 117 4.85 26.29 1.86
C PHE A 117 4.66 27.76 2.28
N LEU A 118 3.65 28.02 3.12
CA LEU A 118 3.20 29.36 3.47
C LEU A 118 2.89 30.21 2.22
N PHE A 119 3.75 31.14 1.87
CA PHE A 119 3.61 32.02 0.69
C PHE A 119 4.48 31.56 -0.50
N GLY A 120 5.02 30.37 -0.47
CA GLY A 120 5.85 29.81 -1.52
C GLY A 120 7.16 30.59 -1.71
N ASN A 121 7.48 30.90 -2.97
CA ASN A 121 8.66 31.72 -3.29
C ASN A 121 8.62 33.13 -2.69
N ASN A 122 7.46 33.58 -2.24
CA ASN A 122 7.27 34.88 -1.60
C ASN A 122 7.46 34.85 -0.07
N ASN A 123 7.87 33.74 0.52
CA ASN A 123 8.16 33.64 1.95
C ASN A 123 9.11 34.76 2.42
N PRO A 124 10.30 34.97 1.82
CA PRO A 124 11.22 36.00 2.28
C PRO A 124 10.65 37.43 2.21
N PRO A 125 10.11 37.93 1.07
CA PRO A 125 9.61 39.29 1.02
C PRO A 125 8.37 39.53 1.90
N ILE A 126 7.44 38.57 2.00
CA ILE A 126 6.25 38.73 2.82
C ILE A 126 6.58 38.72 4.31
N LEU A 127 7.44 37.82 4.79
CA LEU A 127 7.83 37.77 6.19
C LEU A 127 8.72 38.98 6.58
N GLY A 128 9.58 39.43 5.68
CA GLY A 128 10.30 40.67 5.83
C GLY A 128 9.38 41.89 5.95
N ALA A 129 8.40 42.02 5.06
CA ALA A 129 7.40 43.07 5.10
C ALA A 129 6.52 43.04 6.37
N ALA A 130 6.12 41.82 6.81
CA ALA A 130 5.37 41.64 8.05
C ALA A 130 6.18 42.11 9.28
N ALA A 131 7.46 41.73 9.36
CA ALA A 131 8.34 42.18 10.43
C ALA A 131 8.57 43.71 10.40
N ALA A 132 8.69 44.30 9.22
CA ALA A 132 8.76 45.74 9.04
C ALA A 132 7.48 46.42 9.54
N ALA A 133 6.30 45.90 9.19
CA ALA A 133 5.00 46.47 9.56
C ALA A 133 4.76 46.40 11.07
N LEU A 134 5.17 45.30 11.71
CA LEU A 134 4.97 45.06 13.15
C LEU A 134 5.66 46.12 14.03
N LEU A 135 6.84 46.58 13.62
CA LEU A 135 7.61 47.63 14.30
C LEU A 135 7.41 49.01 13.67
N GLY A 136 7.23 49.08 12.37
CA GLY A 136 7.01 50.33 11.61
C GLY A 136 5.69 51.02 11.95
N GLY A 137 4.61 50.25 12.18
CA GLY A 137 3.33 50.80 12.62
C GLY A 137 3.42 51.56 13.91
N PRO A 138 3.97 51.02 15.03
CA PRO A 138 4.28 51.75 16.25
C PRO A 138 5.23 52.93 16.04
N ALA A 139 6.22 52.83 15.17
CA ALA A 139 7.13 53.92 14.86
C ALA A 139 6.38 55.12 14.26
N LEU A 140 5.48 54.89 13.31
CA LEU A 140 4.62 55.92 12.70
C LEU A 140 3.73 56.59 13.75
N LEU A 141 3.18 55.80 14.67
CA LEU A 141 2.36 56.33 15.79
C LEU A 141 3.18 57.24 16.75
N LEU A 142 4.43 56.85 17.04
CA LEU A 142 5.36 57.67 17.83
C LEU A 142 5.79 58.95 17.09
N ALA A 143 5.99 58.87 15.77
CA ALA A 143 6.27 60.05 14.94
C ALA A 143 5.06 61.04 14.95
N TRP A 144 3.85 60.52 14.82
CA TRP A 144 2.63 61.33 14.90
C TRP A 144 2.48 62.03 16.28
N ARG A 145 2.86 61.30 17.35
CA ARG A 145 2.92 61.87 18.70
C ARG A 145 4.15 62.76 18.95
N ARG A 146 4.88 63.21 17.91
CA ARG A 146 6.08 64.07 17.93
C ARG A 146 7.27 63.49 18.71
N ARG A 147 7.32 62.19 19.02
CA ARG A 147 8.45 61.54 19.68
C ARG A 147 9.46 61.04 18.59
N ARG A 148 10.08 62.01 17.86
CA ARG A 148 10.87 61.75 16.62
C ARG A 148 12.06 60.84 16.83
N VAL A 149 12.82 60.96 17.92
CA VAL A 149 13.99 60.10 18.20
C VAL A 149 13.57 58.66 18.43
N ALA A 150 12.53 58.42 19.27
CA ALA A 150 12.03 57.07 19.50
C ALA A 150 11.46 56.45 18.22
N ALA A 151 10.77 57.24 17.38
CA ALA A 151 10.30 56.79 16.10
C ALA A 151 11.45 56.39 15.15
N ALA A 152 12.51 57.18 15.07
CA ALA A 152 13.68 56.88 14.24
C ALA A 152 14.40 55.60 14.70
N LEU A 153 14.60 55.41 15.99
CA LEU A 153 15.18 54.19 16.54
C LEU A 153 14.32 52.95 16.21
N LEU A 154 13.01 53.11 16.33
CA LEU A 154 12.08 51.98 16.02
C LEU A 154 12.03 51.66 14.52
N LEU A 155 12.19 52.64 13.63
CA LEU A 155 12.33 52.43 12.19
C LEU A 155 13.65 51.71 11.85
N VAL A 156 14.75 52.02 12.50
CA VAL A 156 16.01 51.28 12.33
C VAL A 156 15.85 49.82 12.78
N LEU A 157 15.20 49.60 13.92
CA LEU A 157 14.87 48.25 14.40
C LEU A 157 13.93 47.52 13.45
N ALA A 158 12.95 48.21 12.88
CA ALA A 158 12.03 47.64 11.89
C ALA A 158 12.75 47.20 10.61
N ALA A 159 13.70 48.02 10.12
CA ALA A 159 14.54 47.70 8.98
C ALA A 159 15.45 46.47 9.26
N GLY A 160 16.06 46.46 10.45
CA GLY A 160 16.88 45.31 10.89
C GLY A 160 16.07 44.03 11.03
N ALA A 161 14.86 44.10 11.64
CA ALA A 161 13.96 42.97 11.77
C ALA A 161 13.45 42.48 10.40
N ALA A 162 13.13 43.39 9.49
CA ALA A 162 12.77 43.07 8.11
C ALA A 162 13.86 42.32 7.37
N ALA A 163 15.09 42.82 7.42
CA ALA A 163 16.24 42.18 6.82
C ALA A 163 16.54 40.82 7.47
N GLY A 164 16.51 40.75 8.79
CA GLY A 164 16.69 39.50 9.53
C GLY A 164 15.62 38.44 9.18
N ALA A 165 14.33 38.82 9.15
CA ALA A 165 13.24 37.94 8.78
C ALA A 165 13.32 37.48 7.31
N PHE A 166 13.71 38.40 6.39
CA PHE A 166 13.92 38.06 4.99
C PHE A 166 15.06 37.03 4.83
N LEU A 167 16.21 37.27 5.45
CA LEU A 167 17.38 36.38 5.37
C LEU A 167 17.11 35.03 6.04
N ALA A 168 16.44 35.01 7.19
CA ALA A 168 16.06 33.79 7.90
C ALA A 168 15.07 32.96 7.08
N ALA A 169 14.04 33.61 6.49
CA ALA A 169 13.10 32.94 5.64
C ALA A 169 13.74 32.35 4.38
N ARG A 170 14.69 33.10 3.79
CA ARG A 170 15.44 32.64 2.62
C ARG A 170 16.36 31.46 2.93
N ALA A 171 16.96 31.44 4.12
CA ALA A 171 17.90 30.40 4.53
C ALA A 171 17.22 29.13 5.04
N TRP A 172 16.08 29.26 5.73
CA TRP A 172 15.51 28.15 6.52
C TRP A 172 14.11 27.69 6.09
N LEU A 173 13.37 28.51 5.32
CA LEU A 173 12.04 28.10 4.89
C LEU A 173 12.06 27.60 3.44
N PRO A 174 11.50 26.42 3.17
CA PRO A 174 11.31 25.95 1.80
C PRO A 174 10.23 26.79 1.09
N SER A 175 10.33 26.89 -0.23
CA SER A 175 9.28 27.54 -1.05
C SER A 175 8.11 26.61 -1.30
N ALA A 176 8.34 25.30 -1.31
CA ALA A 176 7.32 24.27 -1.46
C ALA A 176 7.57 23.14 -0.46
N ARG A 177 6.55 22.40 -0.16
CA ARG A 177 6.63 21.17 0.62
C ARG A 177 6.06 20.03 -0.21
N PRO A 178 6.57 18.80 -0.06
CA PRO A 178 5.94 17.64 -0.62
C PRO A 178 4.56 17.47 0.01
N TRP A 179 3.61 17.09 -0.79
CA TRP A 179 2.26 16.72 -0.41
C TRP A 179 1.86 15.49 -1.19
N VAL A 180 0.92 14.74 -0.69
CA VAL A 180 0.44 13.54 -1.35
C VAL A 180 -1.03 13.73 -1.72
N ARG A 181 -1.39 13.34 -2.94
CA ARG A 181 -2.77 13.28 -3.42
C ARG A 181 -3.17 11.82 -3.61
N ASN A 182 -4.27 11.41 -2.99
CA ASN A 182 -4.88 10.12 -3.27
C ASN A 182 -5.45 10.10 -4.69
N ASN A 183 -5.15 9.05 -5.44
CA ASN A 183 -5.61 8.92 -6.83
C ASN A 183 -6.97 8.20 -6.95
N ARG A 184 -7.44 7.51 -5.89
CA ARG A 184 -8.73 6.82 -5.89
C ARG A 184 -9.89 7.78 -6.13
N ARG A 185 -10.80 7.39 -7.00
CA ARG A 185 -12.04 8.11 -7.32
C ARG A 185 -13.25 7.40 -6.72
N GLY A 186 -14.34 8.13 -6.60
CA GLY A 186 -15.64 7.62 -6.20
C GLY A 186 -15.97 7.76 -4.71
N PRO A 187 -17.27 7.63 -4.36
CA PRO A 187 -17.75 7.73 -2.98
C PRO A 187 -17.39 6.48 -2.20
N VAL A 188 -17.20 6.59 -0.89
CA VAL A 188 -16.84 5.49 -0.02
C VAL A 188 -18.00 5.13 0.93
N PHE A 189 -18.19 3.85 1.21
CA PHE A 189 -19.37 3.36 1.97
C PHE A 189 -19.41 3.84 3.41
N TRP A 190 -18.30 4.09 4.04
CA TRP A 190 -18.26 4.51 5.47
C TRP A 190 -18.68 5.96 5.71
N THR A 191 -18.85 6.76 4.65
CA THR A 191 -19.40 8.11 4.75
C THR A 191 -20.93 8.18 4.70
N GLU A 192 -21.59 7.05 4.46
CA GLU A 192 -23.06 6.96 4.46
C GLU A 192 -23.63 7.27 5.85
N ALA A 193 -24.80 7.93 5.87
CA ALA A 193 -25.42 8.39 7.12
C ALA A 193 -25.68 7.24 8.12
N GLY A 194 -26.14 6.09 7.64
CA GLY A 194 -26.42 4.92 8.47
C GLY A 194 -25.17 4.20 9.00
N ALA A 195 -24.00 4.48 8.45
CA ALA A 195 -22.73 3.94 8.95
C ALA A 195 -22.20 4.68 10.18
N ARG A 196 -22.75 5.84 10.53
CA ARG A 196 -22.17 6.77 11.53
C ARG A 196 -22.69 6.55 12.95
N PRO A 197 -21.85 6.71 13.96
CA PRO A 197 -20.41 6.97 13.88
C PRO A 197 -19.65 5.76 13.36
N ALA A 198 -18.60 5.99 12.56
CA ALA A 198 -17.81 4.95 11.97
C ALA A 198 -16.31 5.10 12.30
N THR A 199 -15.62 3.97 12.45
CA THR A 199 -14.16 3.90 12.59
C THR A 199 -13.58 2.97 11.52
N VAL A 200 -12.57 3.47 10.78
CA VAL A 200 -11.89 2.76 9.71
C VAL A 200 -10.40 2.70 10.03
N ILE A 201 -9.89 1.49 10.22
CA ILE A 201 -8.48 1.28 10.59
C ILE A 201 -7.72 0.64 9.45
N ARG A 202 -6.69 1.33 8.96
CA ARG A 202 -5.70 0.88 7.98
C ARG A 202 -6.27 0.44 6.63
N MET A 203 -7.49 0.86 6.27
CA MET A 203 -8.02 0.58 4.92
C MET A 203 -6.99 0.99 3.86
N PRO A 204 -6.60 0.08 2.94
CA PRO A 204 -5.71 0.44 1.85
C PRO A 204 -6.27 1.56 0.95
N VAL A 205 -5.36 2.32 0.32
CA VAL A 205 -5.71 3.43 -0.60
C VAL A 205 -6.51 4.55 0.08
N THR A 206 -6.19 4.85 1.35
CA THR A 206 -6.82 5.94 2.10
C THR A 206 -5.84 7.03 2.54
N PHE A 207 -4.62 7.05 2.00
CA PHE A 207 -3.65 8.11 2.27
C PHE A 207 -3.54 9.09 1.08
N PRO A 208 -3.51 10.41 1.36
CA PRO A 208 -3.80 11.06 2.62
C PRO A 208 -5.27 10.87 3.04
N PRO A 209 -5.55 10.90 4.37
CA PRO A 209 -6.91 10.65 4.85
C PRO A 209 -7.89 11.71 4.34
N GLU A 210 -9.01 11.24 3.80
CA GLU A 210 -10.10 12.11 3.40
C GLU A 210 -10.78 12.73 4.64
N PRO A 211 -11.37 13.95 4.53
CA PRO A 211 -12.17 14.51 5.61
C PRO A 211 -13.31 13.56 5.99
N PHE A 212 -13.38 13.21 7.26
CA PHE A 212 -14.37 12.28 7.81
C PHE A 212 -15.05 12.87 9.05
N PRO A 213 -15.99 13.85 8.89
CA PRO A 213 -16.50 14.67 9.99
C PRO A 213 -17.17 13.88 11.10
N ASP A 214 -17.93 12.83 10.77
CA ASP A 214 -18.70 12.03 11.72
C ASP A 214 -18.10 10.63 11.93
N GLY A 215 -16.81 10.49 11.73
CA GLY A 215 -16.10 9.24 11.88
C GLY A 215 -14.63 9.43 12.19
N ARG A 216 -13.92 8.32 12.25
CA ARG A 216 -12.49 8.28 12.55
C ARG A 216 -11.80 7.32 11.59
N MET A 217 -10.66 7.74 11.06
CA MET A 217 -9.85 6.93 10.14
C MET A 217 -8.37 6.99 10.51
N LEU A 218 -7.73 5.83 10.54
CA LEU A 218 -6.29 5.69 10.42
C LEU A 218 -5.99 5.16 9.01
N SER A 219 -5.23 5.90 8.21
CA SER A 219 -4.88 5.53 6.84
C SER A 219 -4.02 4.25 6.78
N GLY A 220 -4.24 3.46 5.74
CA GLY A 220 -3.48 2.25 5.44
C GLY A 220 -2.46 2.44 4.32
N LEU A 221 -2.42 1.49 3.37
CA LEU A 221 -1.49 1.49 2.23
C LEU A 221 -1.50 2.83 1.50
N GLY A 222 -0.30 3.38 1.33
CA GLY A 222 -0.03 4.72 0.82
C GLY A 222 0.68 5.62 1.83
N VAL A 223 0.54 5.38 3.15
CA VAL A 223 1.32 6.10 4.17
C VAL A 223 2.80 5.70 4.07
N PRO A 224 3.71 6.64 3.78
CA PRO A 224 5.14 6.32 3.68
C PRO A 224 5.78 6.14 5.07
N ASP A 225 7.04 5.69 5.09
CA ASP A 225 7.92 5.86 6.23
C ASP A 225 8.43 7.31 6.36
N LEU A 226 9.20 7.61 7.40
CA LEU A 226 9.73 8.96 7.63
C LEU A 226 10.67 9.44 6.51
N SER A 227 11.28 8.53 5.75
CA SER A 227 12.12 8.84 4.59
C SER A 227 11.31 9.12 3.30
N GLY A 228 9.98 9.00 3.35
CA GLY A 228 9.08 9.17 2.22
C GLY A 228 9.01 7.97 1.29
N ARG A 229 9.39 6.77 1.77
CA ARG A 229 9.43 5.54 0.99
C ARG A 229 8.38 4.51 1.46
N ILE A 230 8.24 3.43 0.71
CA ILE A 230 7.35 2.30 1.06
C ILE A 230 8.11 1.36 2.03
N GLY A 231 8.58 1.91 3.15
CA GLY A 231 9.27 1.16 4.18
C GLY A 231 10.71 0.77 3.82
N LYS A 232 11.66 1.69 4.00
CA LYS A 232 13.08 1.41 3.78
C LYS A 232 13.78 1.11 5.11
N PRO A 233 14.12 -0.17 5.39
CA PRO A 233 14.90 -0.55 6.56
C PRO A 233 16.39 -0.24 6.35
N SER A 234 17.16 -0.29 7.45
CA SER A 234 18.62 -0.19 7.42
C SER A 234 19.27 -1.39 8.08
N TYR A 235 20.44 -1.76 7.61
CA TYR A 235 21.25 -2.82 8.19
C TYR A 235 22.70 -2.36 8.37
N TYR A 236 23.20 -2.52 9.58
CA TYR A 236 24.58 -2.15 9.96
C TYR A 236 25.38 -3.42 10.16
N THR A 237 26.52 -3.54 9.49
CA THR A 237 27.34 -4.74 9.60
C THR A 237 28.83 -4.42 9.54
N SER A 238 29.62 -5.11 10.36
CA SER A 238 31.08 -5.10 10.30
C SER A 238 31.65 -6.14 9.34
N ASP A 239 30.81 -7.07 8.82
CA ASP A 239 31.23 -8.05 7.82
C ASP A 239 31.56 -7.36 6.48
N PRO A 240 32.86 -7.33 6.08
CA PRO A 240 33.27 -6.68 4.84
C PRO A 240 32.76 -7.41 3.59
N PHE A 241 32.41 -8.70 3.71
CA PHE A 241 31.95 -9.54 2.61
C PHE A 241 30.43 -9.69 2.56
N PHE A 242 29.70 -9.11 3.52
CA PHE A 242 28.25 -9.16 3.48
C PHE A 242 27.72 -8.63 2.15
N ALA A 243 26.96 -9.41 1.43
CA ALA A 243 26.20 -8.97 0.27
C ALA A 243 24.72 -9.30 0.48
N PRO A 244 23.81 -8.39 0.15
CA PRO A 244 22.40 -8.74 0.08
C PRO A 244 22.21 -9.89 -0.89
N ARG A 245 21.14 -10.68 -0.68
CA ARG A 245 20.80 -11.77 -1.61
C ARG A 245 20.66 -11.21 -3.03
N GLU A 246 21.21 -11.90 -4.02
CA GLU A 246 21.06 -11.54 -5.43
C GLU A 246 19.57 -11.62 -5.86
N GLY A 247 19.18 -10.74 -6.77
CA GLY A 247 17.81 -10.67 -7.28
C GLY A 247 16.89 -9.74 -6.52
N ASN A 248 17.28 -9.25 -5.34
CA ASN A 248 16.51 -8.23 -4.63
C ASN A 248 16.56 -6.90 -5.40
N GLU A 249 15.43 -6.52 -5.97
CA GLU A 249 15.27 -5.32 -6.81
C GLU A 249 15.14 -4.04 -5.97
N PHE A 250 14.81 -4.19 -4.69
CA PHE A 250 14.59 -3.08 -3.74
C PHE A 250 15.53 -3.24 -2.57
N SER A 251 16.41 -2.28 -2.38
CA SER A 251 17.51 -2.42 -1.43
C SER A 251 17.15 -1.98 -0.02
N VAL A 252 17.69 -2.74 0.93
CA VAL A 252 17.92 -2.31 2.31
C VAL A 252 19.11 -1.35 2.33
N GLU A 253 19.08 -0.31 3.15
CA GLU A 253 20.25 0.56 3.32
C GLU A 253 21.32 -0.14 4.15
N ILE A 254 22.42 -0.53 3.50
CA ILE A 254 23.52 -1.23 4.17
C ILE A 254 24.61 -0.25 4.54
N THR A 255 24.85 -0.12 5.84
CA THR A 255 25.94 0.68 6.40
C THR A 255 27.06 -0.22 6.88
N ARG A 256 28.25 -0.07 6.30
CA ARG A 256 29.44 -0.77 6.73
C ARG A 256 30.01 -0.12 7.99
N LEU A 257 30.28 -0.95 8.99
CA LEU A 257 30.97 -0.55 10.22
C LEU A 257 32.47 -0.82 10.09
N GLU A 258 33.27 0.02 10.73
CA GLU A 258 34.73 -0.07 10.63
C GLU A 258 35.31 -1.21 11.50
N SER A 259 34.58 -1.60 12.56
CA SER A 259 35.05 -2.57 13.56
C SER A 259 33.89 -3.35 14.17
N ASN A 260 34.18 -4.55 14.63
CA ASN A 260 33.30 -5.37 15.47
C ASN A 260 33.67 -5.27 16.96
N THR A 261 34.54 -4.36 17.35
CA THR A 261 35.02 -4.17 18.73
C THR A 261 34.95 -2.72 19.18
N GLY A 262 34.87 -2.51 20.48
CA GLY A 262 34.96 -1.19 21.10
C GLY A 262 33.79 -0.27 20.76
N ARG A 263 34.10 1.01 20.69
CA ARG A 263 33.13 2.09 20.43
C ARG A 263 33.33 2.68 19.04
N GLN A 264 32.27 2.79 18.28
CA GLN A 264 32.29 3.43 16.95
C GLN A 264 31.06 4.31 16.73
N VAL A 265 31.19 5.30 15.83
CA VAL A 265 30.12 6.23 15.50
C VAL A 265 29.68 5.98 14.06
N THR A 266 28.39 5.89 13.86
CA THR A 266 27.73 5.80 12.58
C THR A 266 26.53 6.76 12.56
N ARG A 267 25.54 6.53 11.66
CA ARG A 267 24.37 7.38 11.56
C ARG A 267 23.11 6.57 11.27
N ILE A 268 21.97 7.11 11.66
CA ILE A 268 20.65 6.71 11.16
C ILE A 268 20.28 7.72 10.07
N ALA A 269 20.06 7.24 8.85
CA ALA A 269 19.56 8.07 7.75
C ALA A 269 18.13 8.50 8.06
N GLY A 270 17.87 9.79 8.02
CA GLY A 270 16.56 10.37 8.34
C GLY A 270 15.80 10.86 7.11
N PRO A 271 14.85 11.77 7.32
CA PRO A 271 14.01 12.29 6.24
C PRO A 271 14.83 13.11 5.23
N PRO A 272 14.34 13.22 3.98
CA PRO A 272 14.92 14.11 2.99
C PRO A 272 14.82 15.57 3.48
N GLY A 273 15.86 16.34 3.20
CA GLY A 273 15.95 17.73 3.59
C GLY A 273 16.91 18.51 2.69
N ARG A 274 17.17 19.77 3.05
CA ARG A 274 18.17 20.60 2.37
C ARG A 274 19.22 21.07 3.35
N ALA A 275 20.47 20.77 3.07
CA ALA A 275 21.61 21.30 3.78
C ALA A 275 22.38 22.26 2.84
N PHE A 276 22.53 23.52 3.25
CA PHE A 276 23.22 24.56 2.46
C PHE A 276 22.72 24.70 1.01
N GLY A 277 21.39 24.56 0.81
CA GLY A 277 20.76 24.68 -0.51
C GLY A 277 20.84 23.44 -1.41
N LYS A 278 21.47 22.37 -0.96
CA LYS A 278 21.54 21.07 -1.64
C LYS A 278 20.61 20.05 -0.98
N GLU A 279 20.08 19.17 -1.77
CA GLU A 279 19.34 18.00 -1.26
C GLU A 279 20.28 17.10 -0.45
N ALA A 280 19.83 16.69 0.74
CA ALA A 280 20.58 15.85 1.66
C ALA A 280 19.59 15.10 2.56
N THR A 281 20.04 14.02 3.19
CA THR A 281 19.32 13.40 4.31
C THR A 281 19.63 14.14 5.60
N ILE A 282 18.65 14.21 6.49
CA ILE A 282 18.83 14.75 7.85
C ILE A 282 19.20 13.58 8.74
N ASP A 283 20.50 13.35 8.90
CA ASP A 283 21.01 12.19 9.62
C ASP A 283 21.03 12.41 11.14
N LEU A 284 20.82 11.33 11.89
CA LEU A 284 20.97 11.27 13.34
C LEU A 284 22.23 10.47 13.68
N PRO A 285 23.25 11.07 14.33
CA PRO A 285 24.43 10.33 14.80
C PRO A 285 24.03 9.18 15.74
N MET A 286 24.62 8.00 15.51
CA MET A 286 24.43 6.81 16.31
C MET A 286 25.78 6.27 16.77
N THR A 287 25.91 6.00 18.07
CA THR A 287 27.08 5.37 18.65
C THR A 287 26.76 3.91 18.96
N LEU A 288 27.66 3.03 18.57
CA LEU A 288 27.63 1.61 18.87
C LEU A 288 28.80 1.26 19.80
N THR A 289 28.54 0.54 20.87
CA THR A 289 29.57 0.08 21.81
C THR A 289 29.40 -1.41 22.07
N VAL A 290 30.38 -2.20 21.68
CA VAL A 290 30.42 -3.66 21.93
C VAL A 290 30.89 -3.90 23.37
N SER A 291 30.23 -4.80 24.10
CA SER A 291 30.63 -5.24 25.43
C SER A 291 31.99 -5.93 25.39
N GLU A 292 32.72 -5.91 26.48
CA GLU A 292 34.03 -6.61 26.61
C GLU A 292 33.90 -8.13 26.39
N ALA A 293 32.76 -8.71 26.78
CA ALA A 293 32.44 -10.12 26.55
C ALA A 293 32.00 -10.46 25.14
N HIS A 294 31.84 -9.48 24.25
CA HIS A 294 31.31 -9.63 22.87
C HIS A 294 29.94 -10.31 22.77
N ASP A 295 29.10 -10.13 23.80
CA ASP A 295 27.77 -10.74 23.92
C ASP A 295 26.63 -9.72 23.85
N LYS A 296 26.96 -8.41 23.87
CA LYS A 296 25.98 -7.31 23.84
C LYS A 296 26.46 -6.14 23.00
N LEU A 297 25.48 -5.41 22.48
CA LEU A 297 25.69 -4.14 21.79
C LEU A 297 24.86 -3.05 22.48
N THR A 298 25.55 -1.97 22.93
CA THR A 298 24.88 -0.74 23.36
C THR A 298 24.76 0.21 22.19
N ILE A 299 23.57 0.72 21.96
CA ILE A 299 23.21 1.64 20.88
C ILE A 299 22.74 2.95 21.52
N GLU A 300 23.33 4.08 21.10
CA GLU A 300 22.95 5.41 21.55
C GLU A 300 22.70 6.30 20.31
N ALA A 301 21.51 6.87 20.19
CA ALA A 301 21.15 7.79 19.08
C ALA A 301 20.34 8.97 19.62
N GLY A 302 20.95 10.15 19.70
CA GLY A 302 20.33 11.29 20.38
C GLY A 302 20.04 11.02 21.85
N ARG A 303 18.75 10.97 22.21
CA ARG A 303 18.29 10.61 23.57
C ARG A 303 17.93 9.12 23.71
N ALA A 304 17.82 8.44 22.59
CA ALA A 304 17.48 7.03 22.60
C ALA A 304 18.68 6.17 22.99
N ARG A 305 18.44 5.13 23.82
CA ARG A 305 19.44 4.15 24.21
C ARG A 305 18.82 2.77 24.27
N ALA A 306 19.54 1.78 23.77
CA ALA A 306 19.22 0.36 23.91
C ALA A 306 20.49 -0.44 24.21
N GLU A 307 20.35 -1.52 24.96
CA GLU A 307 21.37 -2.56 25.10
C GLU A 307 20.73 -3.89 24.69
N LEU A 308 21.31 -4.55 23.71
CA LEU A 308 20.75 -5.74 23.09
C LEU A 308 21.75 -6.89 23.12
N SER A 309 21.23 -8.09 23.34
CA SER A 309 21.92 -9.36 23.08
C SER A 309 21.50 -9.92 21.70
N PRO A 310 22.30 -10.79 21.08
CA PRO A 310 21.93 -11.44 19.82
C PRO A 310 20.53 -12.09 19.88
N GLY A 311 19.75 -11.89 18.85
CA GLY A 311 18.35 -12.34 18.76
C GLY A 311 17.32 -11.41 19.41
N GLN A 312 17.70 -10.35 20.11
CA GLN A 312 16.76 -9.45 20.79
C GLN A 312 16.29 -8.29 19.90
N TRP A 313 14.99 -7.96 20.04
CA TRP A 313 14.40 -6.71 19.61
C TRP A 313 14.50 -5.64 20.71
N SER A 314 14.74 -4.41 20.33
CA SER A 314 14.59 -3.26 21.23
C SER A 314 13.10 -2.95 21.45
N ASP A 315 12.81 -2.19 22.51
CA ASP A 315 11.60 -1.35 22.53
C ASP A 315 11.63 -0.31 21.43
N TRP A 316 10.51 0.38 21.22
CA TRP A 316 10.44 1.49 20.30
C TRP A 316 11.32 2.65 20.74
N LEU A 317 12.33 3.00 19.94
CA LEU A 317 13.24 4.12 20.16
C LEU A 317 12.69 5.39 19.55
N SER A 318 12.57 6.46 20.30
CA SER A 318 12.23 7.80 19.79
C SER A 318 13.44 8.41 19.08
N LEU A 319 13.25 8.86 17.86
CA LEU A 319 14.28 9.44 17.01
C LEU A 319 13.91 10.90 16.66
N GLU A 320 14.83 11.81 16.88
CA GLU A 320 14.65 13.26 16.66
C GLU A 320 15.62 13.74 15.57
N PHE A 321 15.08 14.15 14.43
CA PHE A 321 15.85 14.64 13.29
C PHE A 321 15.75 16.16 13.22
N ARG A 322 16.82 16.85 13.56
CA ARG A 322 16.85 18.32 13.61
C ARG A 322 17.16 18.90 12.24
N VAL A 323 16.12 19.35 11.54
CA VAL A 323 16.22 19.95 10.21
C VAL A 323 16.92 21.32 10.29
N ASN A 324 16.50 22.16 11.25
CA ASN A 324 17.06 23.46 11.55
C ASN A 324 16.68 23.87 12.99
N PRO A 325 17.10 25.06 13.49
CA PRO A 325 16.79 25.49 14.85
C PRO A 325 15.30 25.56 15.19
N LEU A 326 14.41 25.63 14.20
CA LEU A 326 12.96 25.80 14.35
C LEU A 326 12.16 24.52 14.07
N ILE A 327 12.76 23.56 13.35
CA ILE A 327 12.06 22.38 12.84
C ILE A 327 12.82 21.12 13.26
N THR A 328 12.14 20.27 14.03
CA THR A 328 12.55 18.89 14.35
C THR A 328 11.47 17.95 13.85
N ILE A 329 11.87 16.89 13.17
CA ILE A 329 10.98 15.81 12.72
C ILE A 329 11.15 14.65 13.69
N HIS A 330 10.03 14.11 14.17
CA HIS A 330 10.00 13.04 15.14
C HIS A 330 9.51 11.76 14.51
N GLY A 331 10.20 10.68 14.83
CA GLY A 331 9.80 9.34 14.46
C GLY A 331 10.19 8.32 15.52
N TYR A 332 9.86 7.07 15.27
CA TYR A 332 10.32 5.96 16.10
C TYR A 332 10.59 4.71 15.26
N ALA A 333 11.54 3.92 15.72
CA ALA A 333 11.92 2.67 15.06
C ALA A 333 12.30 1.62 16.10
N ARG A 334 12.48 0.38 15.65
CA ARG A 334 12.98 -0.71 16.47
C ARG A 334 14.28 -1.25 15.89
N LEU A 335 15.13 -1.73 16.76
CA LEU A 335 16.36 -2.41 16.41
C LEU A 335 16.23 -3.91 16.70
N ARG A 336 16.91 -4.73 15.90
CA ARG A 336 17.15 -6.15 16.20
C ARG A 336 18.62 -6.46 16.02
N LEU A 337 19.23 -6.99 17.07
CA LEU A 337 20.61 -7.44 17.00
C LEU A 337 20.62 -8.88 16.49
N ALA A 338 21.16 -9.10 15.30
CA ALA A 338 21.30 -10.43 14.73
C ALA A 338 22.53 -11.13 15.32
N SER A 339 23.67 -10.42 15.40
CA SER A 339 24.94 -10.93 15.92
C SER A 339 25.81 -9.81 16.46
N VAL A 340 26.76 -10.15 17.34
CA VAL A 340 27.87 -9.28 17.78
C VAL A 340 29.20 -9.87 17.33
N ALA A 341 29.36 -11.18 17.41
CA ALA A 341 30.55 -11.92 17.01
C ALA A 341 30.17 -13.06 16.05
N PRO A 342 31.02 -13.44 15.06
CA PRO A 342 32.29 -12.79 14.76
C PRO A 342 32.14 -11.37 14.17
N GLU A 343 30.98 -11.05 13.62
CA GLU A 343 30.67 -9.74 13.01
C GLU A 343 29.37 -9.16 13.57
N ILE A 344 29.28 -7.85 13.63
CA ILE A 344 28.05 -7.15 14.00
C ILE A 344 27.05 -7.26 12.86
N GLY A 345 25.83 -7.66 13.20
CA GLY A 345 24.66 -7.58 12.36
C GLY A 345 23.53 -6.88 13.13
N LEU A 346 23.21 -5.63 12.79
CA LEU A 346 22.19 -4.84 13.46
C LEU A 346 21.17 -4.34 12.43
N TYR A 347 19.94 -4.79 12.57
CA TYR A 347 18.80 -4.34 11.79
C TYR A 347 18.12 -3.13 12.45
N LEU A 348 17.72 -2.16 11.66
CA LEU A 348 16.86 -1.04 12.04
C LEU A 348 15.59 -1.07 11.16
N SER A 349 14.44 -1.16 11.80
CA SER A 349 13.14 -1.12 11.09
C SER A 349 12.95 0.21 10.35
N PRO A 350 12.08 0.25 9.33
CA PRO A 350 11.63 1.52 8.75
C PRO A 350 11.15 2.47 9.84
N ILE A 351 11.48 3.75 9.70
CA ILE A 351 11.19 4.76 10.72
C ILE A 351 9.74 5.21 10.58
N GLN A 352 8.95 4.99 11.61
CA GLN A 352 7.55 5.37 11.70
C GLN A 352 7.42 6.87 12.01
N PHE A 353 6.36 7.52 11.53
CA PHE A 353 5.98 8.86 12.03
C PHE A 353 5.51 8.78 13.48
N ASP A 354 5.88 9.76 14.30
CA ASP A 354 5.33 9.91 15.64
C ASP A 354 3.98 10.66 15.57
N PRO A 355 2.83 10.04 15.89
CA PRO A 355 1.53 10.69 15.82
C PRO A 355 1.36 11.88 16.76
N ASP A 356 2.17 11.99 17.84
CA ASP A 356 2.20 13.14 18.73
C ASP A 356 2.89 14.36 18.10
N HIS A 357 3.77 14.15 17.11
CA HIS A 357 4.66 15.16 16.56
C HIS A 357 4.71 15.11 15.03
N LEU A 358 3.55 14.95 14.38
CA LEU A 358 3.48 14.97 12.92
C LEU A 358 3.93 16.34 12.36
N PRO A 359 4.62 16.37 11.22
CA PRO A 359 4.94 17.61 10.54
C PRO A 359 3.70 18.45 10.24
N PRO A 360 3.77 19.80 10.34
CA PRO A 360 2.64 20.67 10.08
C PRO A 360 1.96 20.39 8.72
N GLY A 361 0.66 20.13 8.76
CA GLY A 361 -0.15 19.83 7.59
C GLY A 361 0.00 18.40 7.06
N PHE A 362 0.83 17.55 7.64
CA PHE A 362 0.87 16.12 7.36
C PHE A 362 -0.09 15.40 8.31
N ALA A 363 -0.91 14.51 7.77
CA ALA A 363 -1.88 13.74 8.55
C ALA A 363 -1.91 12.29 8.07
N ILE A 364 -1.95 11.37 9.02
CA ILE A 364 -2.14 9.93 8.79
C ILE A 364 -3.51 9.45 9.25
N SER A 365 -4.31 10.37 9.82
CA SER A 365 -5.64 10.06 10.35
C SER A 365 -6.63 11.21 10.11
N SER A 366 -7.91 10.90 10.11
CA SER A 366 -9.02 11.85 10.10
C SER A 366 -9.98 11.53 11.26
N PRO A 367 -10.24 12.44 12.21
CA PRO A 367 -9.55 13.74 12.37
C PRO A 367 -8.05 13.57 12.64
N ALA A 368 -7.26 14.60 12.42
CA ALA A 368 -5.79 14.55 12.54
C ALA A 368 -5.29 14.07 13.92
N GLY A 369 -6.04 14.34 14.99
CA GLY A 369 -5.71 13.89 16.35
C GLY A 369 -5.98 12.41 16.63
N PHE A 370 -6.68 11.69 15.76
CA PHE A 370 -7.07 10.30 16.04
C PHE A 370 -5.87 9.35 16.15
N GLY A 371 -4.84 9.54 15.32
CA GLY A 371 -3.59 8.76 15.44
C GLY A 371 -2.91 8.95 16.81
N LYS A 372 -2.91 10.16 17.33
CA LYS A 372 -2.42 10.48 18.69
C LYS A 372 -3.29 9.81 19.77
N ASP A 373 -4.61 9.81 19.62
CA ASP A 373 -5.52 9.13 20.55
C ASP A 373 -5.26 7.62 20.60
N LEU A 374 -4.99 6.99 19.44
CA LEU A 374 -4.62 5.58 19.38
C LEU A 374 -3.29 5.33 20.09
N LEU A 375 -2.28 6.17 19.86
CA LEU A 375 -0.98 6.10 20.54
C LEU A 375 -1.14 6.20 22.06
N ALA A 376 -1.92 7.15 22.55
CA ALA A 376 -2.15 7.36 23.99
C ALA A 376 -2.88 6.19 24.66
N ARG A 377 -3.84 5.56 23.95
CA ARG A 377 -4.64 4.45 24.47
C ARG A 377 -3.95 3.09 24.39
N PHE A 378 -3.22 2.84 23.32
CA PHE A 378 -2.75 1.50 23.00
C PHE A 378 -1.23 1.37 22.95
N GLY A 379 -0.50 2.48 23.06
CA GLY A 379 0.96 2.51 22.88
C GLY A 379 1.37 2.65 21.41
N ARG A 380 2.66 2.58 21.14
CA ARG A 380 3.21 2.74 19.79
C ARG A 380 2.76 1.61 18.86
N TYR A 381 2.47 1.98 17.63
CA TYR A 381 2.00 1.09 16.58
C TYR A 381 2.67 1.48 15.25
N LYS A 382 2.65 0.62 14.26
CA LYS A 382 3.18 0.92 12.93
C LYS A 382 2.27 1.90 12.20
N THR A 383 2.79 3.08 11.88
CA THR A 383 2.03 4.18 11.25
C THR A 383 2.11 4.14 9.73
N MET A 384 3.13 3.54 9.15
CA MET A 384 3.23 3.40 7.70
C MET A 384 2.26 2.35 7.15
N GLY A 385 1.87 2.52 5.88
CA GLY A 385 0.89 1.67 5.22
C GLY A 385 1.37 0.26 4.90
N TRP A 386 2.66 0.07 4.65
CA TRP A 386 3.34 -1.22 4.49
C TRP A 386 4.01 -1.57 5.82
N GLY A 387 3.24 -2.09 6.76
CA GLY A 387 3.65 -2.23 8.15
C GLY A 387 4.68 -3.32 8.40
N ILE A 388 4.58 -4.46 7.70
CA ILE A 388 5.48 -5.62 7.87
C ILE A 388 6.58 -5.56 6.81
N ASP A 389 7.84 -5.57 7.26
CA ASP A 389 9.01 -5.41 6.40
C ASP A 389 9.36 -6.71 5.65
N THR A 390 9.00 -6.77 4.39
CA THR A 390 9.34 -7.86 3.49
C THR A 390 10.67 -7.66 2.75
N TRP A 391 11.22 -6.45 2.74
CA TRP A 391 12.47 -6.15 2.02
C TRP A 391 13.68 -6.73 2.73
N SER A 392 13.70 -6.68 4.07
CA SER A 392 14.81 -7.19 4.87
C SER A 392 14.95 -8.70 4.81
N ILE A 393 13.86 -9.45 4.76
CA ILE A 393 13.95 -10.90 4.60
C ILE A 393 14.37 -11.29 3.17
N GLN A 394 13.94 -10.54 2.16
CA GLN A 394 14.39 -10.76 0.79
C GLN A 394 15.89 -10.50 0.62
N SER A 395 16.43 -9.49 1.28
CA SER A 395 17.85 -9.15 1.24
C SER A 395 18.73 -9.96 2.22
N ALA A 396 18.15 -10.88 2.99
CA ALA A 396 18.82 -11.65 4.04
C ALA A 396 19.39 -10.80 5.20
N THR A 397 18.85 -9.60 5.43
CA THR A 397 19.17 -8.75 6.59
C THR A 397 18.26 -9.05 7.79
N LEU A 398 17.19 -9.83 7.57
CA LEU A 398 16.30 -10.36 8.60
C LEU A 398 16.10 -11.86 8.36
N SER A 399 16.13 -12.67 9.41
CA SER A 399 15.85 -14.11 9.30
C SER A 399 14.35 -14.40 9.28
N GLU A 400 13.96 -15.61 8.87
CA GLU A 400 12.57 -16.09 8.91
C GLU A 400 11.97 -15.99 10.30
N GLU A 401 12.74 -16.35 11.35
CA GLU A 401 12.33 -16.24 12.74
C GLU A 401 12.04 -14.80 13.15
N ALA A 402 12.95 -13.89 12.84
CA ALA A 402 12.81 -12.48 13.14
C ALA A 402 11.65 -11.82 12.38
N PHE A 403 11.42 -12.24 11.14
CA PHE A 403 10.27 -11.79 10.35
C PHE A 403 8.95 -12.23 11.01
N LEU A 404 8.82 -13.51 11.39
CA LEU A 404 7.62 -14.01 12.06
C LEU A 404 7.41 -13.39 13.46
N GLU A 405 8.49 -13.04 14.17
CA GLU A 405 8.41 -12.27 15.41
C GLU A 405 7.83 -10.86 15.15
N ASP A 406 8.27 -10.18 14.10
CA ASP A 406 7.76 -8.86 13.72
C ASP A 406 6.27 -8.93 13.29
N VAL A 407 5.91 -9.97 12.52
CA VAL A 407 4.51 -10.27 12.15
C VAL A 407 3.65 -10.42 13.39
N ARG A 408 4.05 -11.30 14.32
CA ARG A 408 3.31 -11.56 15.56
C ARG A 408 3.13 -10.30 16.39
N GLN A 409 4.20 -9.55 16.63
CA GLN A 409 4.16 -8.32 17.43
C GLN A 409 3.27 -7.25 16.77
N THR A 410 3.27 -7.16 15.44
CA THR A 410 2.39 -6.25 14.69
C THR A 410 0.93 -6.68 14.86
N CYS A 411 0.65 -7.96 14.67
CA CYS A 411 -0.68 -8.53 14.82
C CYS A 411 -1.22 -8.34 16.26
N ASP A 412 -0.42 -8.62 17.29
CA ASP A 412 -0.79 -8.43 18.70
C ASP A 412 -1.16 -6.98 19.01
N GLN A 413 -0.43 -6.02 18.43
CA GLN A 413 -0.74 -4.59 18.58
C GLN A 413 -2.04 -4.20 17.87
N GLU A 414 -2.29 -4.73 16.68
CA GLU A 414 -3.53 -4.50 15.94
C GLU A 414 -4.74 -5.15 16.63
N ARG A 415 -4.61 -6.36 17.17
CA ARG A 415 -5.63 -7.03 18.02
C ARG A 415 -5.98 -6.18 19.24
N LYS A 416 -4.98 -5.60 19.91
CA LYS A 416 -5.20 -4.70 21.06
C LYS A 416 -5.98 -3.44 20.66
N ILE A 417 -5.67 -2.85 19.50
CA ILE A 417 -6.42 -1.70 18.95
C ILE A 417 -7.87 -2.11 18.64
N LEU A 418 -8.07 -3.22 17.92
CA LEU A 418 -9.39 -3.76 17.58
C LEU A 418 -10.24 -3.99 18.83
N ALA A 419 -9.71 -4.69 19.83
CA ALA A 419 -10.41 -4.97 21.09
C ALA A 419 -10.86 -3.69 21.81
N GLY A 420 -9.97 -2.68 21.85
CA GLY A 420 -10.31 -1.39 22.44
C GLY A 420 -11.35 -0.57 21.65
N LEU A 421 -11.41 -0.73 20.34
CA LEU A 421 -12.39 -0.09 19.46
C LEU A 421 -13.75 -0.83 19.49
N LEU A 422 -13.74 -2.16 19.65
CA LEU A 422 -14.96 -2.94 19.84
C LEU A 422 -15.75 -2.54 21.08
N ALA A 423 -15.12 -2.02 22.12
CA ALA A 423 -15.80 -1.46 23.28
C ALA A 423 -16.45 -0.08 23.03
N GLY A 424 -16.20 0.55 21.88
CA GLY A 424 -16.70 1.87 21.52
C GLY A 424 -18.13 1.88 20.96
N PRO A 425 -18.67 3.08 20.70
CA PRO A 425 -20.05 3.28 20.25
C PRO A 425 -20.25 3.20 18.73
N ASP A 426 -19.23 2.86 17.96
CA ASP A 426 -19.30 2.91 16.50
C ASP A 426 -20.41 2.01 15.94
N LYS A 427 -21.14 2.51 14.96
CA LYS A 427 -22.13 1.76 14.18
C LYS A 427 -21.46 0.90 13.10
N LEU A 428 -20.36 1.41 12.54
CA LEU A 428 -19.52 0.72 11.60
C LEU A 428 -18.08 0.71 12.12
N LEU A 429 -17.46 -0.46 12.20
CA LEU A 429 -16.04 -0.62 12.47
C LEU A 429 -15.44 -1.48 11.37
N PHE A 430 -14.49 -0.92 10.64
CA PHE A 430 -13.64 -1.67 9.71
C PHE A 430 -12.22 -1.74 10.29
N HIS A 431 -11.62 -2.95 10.27
CA HIS A 431 -10.22 -3.16 10.64
C HIS A 431 -9.53 -4.05 9.61
N TYR A 432 -8.39 -3.59 9.10
CA TYR A 432 -7.60 -4.30 8.12
C TYR A 432 -6.36 -4.93 8.75
N PHE A 433 -6.05 -6.17 8.35
CA PHE A 433 -4.89 -6.94 8.75
C PHE A 433 -4.10 -7.38 7.52
N GLU A 434 -2.83 -6.96 7.44
CA GLU A 434 -1.97 -7.30 6.29
C GLU A 434 -1.18 -8.60 6.46
N PHE A 435 -1.15 -9.19 7.66
CA PHE A 435 -0.19 -10.24 7.99
C PHE A 435 -0.35 -11.55 7.21
N PRO A 436 -1.55 -12.03 6.83
CA PRO A 436 -1.66 -13.28 6.06
C PRO A 436 -0.99 -13.15 4.69
N ASP A 437 -1.17 -12.02 4.03
CA ASP A 437 -0.55 -11.70 2.74
C ASP A 437 0.98 -11.72 2.84
N ARG A 438 1.53 -11.02 3.84
CA ARG A 438 2.99 -10.93 4.03
C ARG A 438 3.64 -12.29 4.30
N VAL A 439 2.96 -13.12 5.09
CA VAL A 439 3.39 -14.51 5.35
C VAL A 439 3.27 -15.35 4.08
N GLY A 440 2.18 -15.22 3.33
CA GLY A 440 1.97 -15.88 2.04
C GLY A 440 3.09 -15.60 1.06
N HIS A 441 3.44 -14.34 0.85
CA HIS A 441 4.53 -13.96 -0.05
C HIS A 441 5.87 -14.61 0.32
N VAL A 442 6.21 -14.65 1.59
CA VAL A 442 7.53 -15.06 2.07
C VAL A 442 7.65 -16.58 2.22
N PHE A 443 6.62 -17.26 2.73
CA PHE A 443 6.74 -18.66 3.16
C PHE A 443 6.19 -19.68 2.16
N TRP A 444 5.60 -19.26 1.05
CA TRP A 444 5.04 -20.18 0.04
C TRP A 444 6.08 -21.18 -0.48
N ARG A 445 7.34 -20.75 -0.67
CA ARG A 445 8.48 -21.59 -1.07
C ARG A 445 8.75 -22.75 -0.12
N LEU A 446 8.34 -22.66 1.13
CA LEU A 446 8.55 -23.73 2.13
C LEU A 446 7.38 -24.74 2.14
N ARG A 447 6.23 -24.36 1.61
CA ARG A 447 5.07 -25.24 1.37
C ARG A 447 5.18 -25.96 0.02
N ASP A 448 5.76 -25.33 -0.98
CA ASP A 448 5.89 -25.83 -2.35
C ASP A 448 7.26 -26.45 -2.60
N LYS A 449 7.33 -27.81 -2.56
CA LYS A 449 8.57 -28.57 -2.73
C LYS A 449 9.21 -28.41 -4.13
N GLU A 450 8.44 -27.99 -5.13
CA GLU A 450 8.94 -27.76 -6.50
C GLU A 450 9.41 -26.33 -6.73
N HIS A 451 9.28 -25.47 -5.71
CA HIS A 451 9.73 -24.08 -5.82
C HIS A 451 11.25 -24.02 -5.91
N PRO A 452 11.86 -23.24 -6.85
CA PRO A 452 13.30 -23.14 -7.01
C PRO A 452 14.06 -22.71 -5.75
N ALA A 453 13.41 -21.92 -4.86
CA ALA A 453 13.96 -21.50 -3.57
C ALA A 453 13.51 -22.39 -2.38
N TYR A 454 13.04 -23.62 -2.63
CA TYR A 454 12.68 -24.54 -1.55
C TYR A 454 13.91 -24.94 -0.72
N ASP A 455 13.78 -24.86 0.60
CA ASP A 455 14.78 -25.32 1.55
C ASP A 455 14.14 -26.28 2.58
N ALA A 456 14.56 -27.54 2.54
CA ALA A 456 13.97 -28.59 3.37
C ALA A 456 14.17 -28.37 4.87
N LYS A 457 15.28 -27.75 5.31
CA LYS A 457 15.54 -27.47 6.73
C LYS A 457 14.66 -26.32 7.23
N LEU A 458 14.51 -25.28 6.42
CA LEU A 458 13.59 -24.19 6.74
C LEU A 458 12.12 -24.65 6.68
N ALA A 459 11.78 -25.53 5.74
CA ALA A 459 10.45 -26.12 5.64
C ALA A 459 10.09 -27.00 6.84
N GLU A 460 11.03 -27.73 7.42
CA GLU A 460 10.82 -28.47 8.67
C GLU A 460 10.45 -27.54 9.85
N LYS A 461 11.03 -26.34 9.90
CA LYS A 461 10.80 -25.37 11.00
C LYS A 461 9.62 -24.43 10.74
N TYR A 462 9.39 -24.02 9.50
CA TYR A 462 8.48 -22.94 9.13
C TYR A 462 7.50 -23.28 8.01
N GLY A 463 7.44 -24.54 7.60
CA GLY A 463 6.58 -24.96 6.49
C GLY A 463 5.08 -24.77 6.75
N ASP A 464 4.66 -24.64 8.00
CA ASP A 464 3.30 -24.41 8.48
C ASP A 464 3.01 -22.92 8.81
N ALA A 465 3.92 -22.00 8.45
CA ALA A 465 3.78 -20.58 8.80
C ALA A 465 2.52 -19.94 8.19
N ILE A 466 2.13 -20.36 6.99
CA ILE A 466 0.91 -19.88 6.32
C ILE A 466 -0.32 -20.37 7.09
N GLU A 467 -0.40 -21.66 7.40
CA GLU A 467 -1.49 -22.28 8.16
C GLU A 467 -1.65 -21.60 9.53
N LYS A 468 -0.56 -21.38 10.25
CA LYS A 468 -0.54 -20.66 11.55
C LYS A 468 -1.02 -19.22 11.44
N SER A 469 -0.77 -18.56 10.32
CA SER A 469 -1.31 -17.22 10.10
C SER A 469 -2.85 -17.25 9.95
N TYR A 470 -3.40 -18.29 9.33
CA TYR A 470 -4.84 -18.49 9.21
C TYR A 470 -5.51 -18.88 10.54
N GLU A 471 -4.83 -19.70 11.37
CA GLU A 471 -5.26 -19.98 12.74
C GLU A 471 -5.30 -18.69 13.58
N THR A 472 -4.29 -17.81 13.45
CA THR A 472 -4.27 -16.50 14.10
C THR A 472 -5.44 -15.62 13.62
N MET A 473 -5.76 -15.65 12.33
CA MET A 473 -6.95 -14.98 11.79
C MET A 473 -8.23 -15.53 12.42
N ASP A 474 -8.37 -16.86 12.52
CA ASP A 474 -9.51 -17.51 13.12
C ASP A 474 -9.72 -17.10 14.59
N ASP A 475 -8.64 -17.00 15.36
CA ASP A 475 -8.67 -16.48 16.74
C ASP A 475 -9.20 -15.05 16.82
N ILE A 476 -8.74 -14.15 15.94
CA ILE A 476 -9.21 -12.77 15.87
C ILE A 476 -10.71 -12.70 15.56
N VAL A 477 -11.17 -13.55 14.64
CA VAL A 477 -12.61 -13.68 14.31
C VAL A 477 -13.39 -14.15 15.53
N GLY A 478 -12.89 -15.15 16.25
CA GLY A 478 -13.52 -15.69 17.47
C GLY A 478 -13.60 -14.66 18.60
N GLU A 479 -12.52 -13.89 18.84
CA GLU A 479 -12.49 -12.80 19.83
C GLU A 479 -13.49 -11.69 19.47
N THR A 480 -13.53 -11.32 18.20
CA THR A 480 -14.49 -10.33 17.69
C THR A 480 -15.92 -10.81 17.84
N ALA A 481 -16.22 -12.04 17.43
CA ALA A 481 -17.57 -12.60 17.52
C ALA A 481 -18.11 -12.65 18.97
N LYS A 482 -17.24 -12.94 19.94
CA LYS A 482 -17.58 -12.93 21.38
C LYS A 482 -17.92 -11.52 21.91
N ALA A 483 -17.35 -10.48 21.31
CA ALA A 483 -17.60 -9.08 21.71
C ALA A 483 -18.89 -8.49 21.11
N LEU A 484 -19.52 -9.17 20.15
CA LEU A 484 -20.69 -8.68 19.43
C LEU A 484 -22.00 -9.15 20.07
N LYS A 485 -23.03 -8.32 19.89
CA LYS A 485 -24.42 -8.62 20.31
C LYS A 485 -25.14 -9.45 19.23
N PRO A 486 -26.24 -10.11 19.56
CA PRO A 486 -27.00 -10.93 18.60
C PRO A 486 -27.46 -10.18 17.34
N ASP A 487 -27.78 -8.88 17.46
CA ASP A 487 -28.25 -8.04 16.35
C ASP A 487 -27.11 -7.39 15.56
N ASP A 488 -25.85 -7.57 15.99
CA ASP A 488 -24.68 -7.07 15.27
C ASP A 488 -24.32 -7.98 14.10
N VAL A 489 -23.79 -7.41 13.05
CA VAL A 489 -23.32 -8.15 11.86
C VAL A 489 -21.80 -8.15 11.83
N LEU A 490 -21.24 -9.36 11.78
CA LEU A 490 -19.82 -9.59 11.52
C LEU A 490 -19.62 -10.00 10.06
N ILE A 491 -18.73 -9.28 9.39
CA ILE A 491 -18.26 -9.59 8.03
C ILE A 491 -16.75 -9.85 8.11
N VAL A 492 -16.30 -10.93 7.50
CA VAL A 492 -14.88 -11.26 7.32
C VAL A 492 -14.65 -11.45 5.84
N LEU A 493 -13.68 -10.73 5.27
CA LEU A 493 -13.35 -10.87 3.86
C LEU A 493 -11.85 -10.76 3.60
N SER A 494 -11.44 -11.37 2.49
CA SER A 494 -10.13 -11.14 1.87
C SER A 494 -10.31 -10.62 0.45
N ASP A 495 -9.44 -9.76 0.05
CA ASP A 495 -9.43 -9.09 -1.24
C ASP A 495 -8.96 -9.98 -2.39
N HIS A 496 -8.15 -10.99 -2.13
CA HIS A 496 -7.66 -12.05 -3.04
C HIS A 496 -7.14 -13.26 -2.28
N GLY A 497 -6.90 -14.34 -3.00
CA GLY A 497 -6.15 -15.49 -2.54
C GLY A 497 -4.69 -15.44 -3.01
N PHE A 498 -4.05 -16.62 -3.11
CA PHE A 498 -2.63 -16.79 -3.41
C PHE A 498 -2.35 -17.98 -4.32
N ALA A 499 -1.20 -17.94 -4.99
CA ALA A 499 -0.62 -19.13 -5.63
C ALA A 499 0.92 -19.07 -5.59
N THR A 500 1.55 -20.20 -5.89
CA THR A 500 3.01 -20.30 -6.00
C THR A 500 3.53 -19.47 -7.17
N TRP A 501 4.67 -18.84 -6.98
CA TRP A 501 5.42 -18.14 -8.03
C TRP A 501 6.78 -18.80 -8.24
N ARG A 502 6.83 -19.81 -9.08
CA ARG A 502 8.06 -20.57 -9.40
C ARG A 502 8.89 -19.93 -10.52
N ARG A 503 8.21 -19.24 -11.48
CA ARG A 503 8.81 -18.72 -12.70
C ARG A 503 8.35 -17.30 -13.00
N SER A 504 9.28 -16.43 -13.28
CA SER A 504 9.05 -15.07 -13.75
C SER A 504 8.86 -15.01 -15.24
N VAL A 505 7.89 -14.22 -15.72
CA VAL A 505 7.67 -13.93 -17.14
C VAL A 505 8.02 -12.46 -17.41
N ASN A 506 8.93 -12.22 -18.35
CA ASN A 506 9.25 -10.87 -18.82
C ASN A 506 8.54 -10.59 -20.14
N TYR A 507 7.41 -9.90 -20.09
CA TYR A 507 6.64 -9.56 -21.28
C TYR A 507 7.33 -8.57 -22.20
N ASN A 508 8.20 -7.69 -21.69
CA ASN A 508 8.99 -6.81 -22.57
C ASN A 508 10.06 -7.59 -23.35
N SER A 509 10.69 -8.62 -22.75
CA SER A 509 11.57 -9.52 -23.49
C SER A 509 10.80 -10.27 -24.58
N TRP A 510 9.60 -10.78 -24.27
CA TRP A 510 8.73 -11.43 -25.23
C TRP A 510 8.33 -10.48 -26.38
N LEU A 511 7.99 -9.24 -26.07
CA LEU A 511 7.66 -8.21 -27.07
C LEU A 511 8.86 -7.89 -27.97
N VAL A 512 10.08 -7.90 -27.41
CA VAL A 512 11.33 -7.73 -28.20
C VAL A 512 11.55 -8.91 -29.14
N GLU A 513 11.45 -10.14 -28.65
CA GLU A 513 11.62 -11.36 -29.47
C GLU A 513 10.60 -11.44 -30.62
N ASN A 514 9.40 -10.93 -30.42
CA ASN A 514 8.33 -10.94 -31.41
C ASN A 514 8.26 -9.64 -32.27
N GLY A 515 9.20 -8.71 -32.11
CA GLY A 515 9.31 -7.49 -32.91
C GLY A 515 8.26 -6.43 -32.62
N TYR A 516 7.56 -6.50 -31.47
CA TYR A 516 6.60 -5.46 -31.04
C TYR A 516 7.28 -4.34 -30.24
N LEU A 517 8.36 -4.64 -29.53
CA LEU A 517 9.23 -3.67 -28.87
C LEU A 517 10.61 -3.69 -29.51
N VAL A 518 11.10 -2.56 -29.98
CA VAL A 518 12.36 -2.45 -30.70
C VAL A 518 13.38 -1.71 -29.83
N LEU A 519 14.57 -2.29 -29.68
CA LEU A 519 15.65 -1.70 -28.89
C LEU A 519 16.72 -1.06 -29.80
N LYS A 520 17.36 -0.01 -29.31
CA LYS A 520 18.54 0.63 -29.92
C LYS A 520 19.84 -0.14 -29.65
N GLY A 521 19.79 -1.14 -28.79
CA GLY A 521 20.91 -1.99 -28.39
C GLY A 521 20.40 -3.32 -27.84
N SER A 522 21.19 -4.01 -27.01
CA SER A 522 20.80 -5.28 -26.38
C SER A 522 19.98 -5.08 -25.11
N ALA A 523 19.03 -5.99 -24.87
CA ALA A 523 18.33 -6.09 -23.59
C ALA A 523 19.30 -6.44 -22.46
N LYS A 524 19.14 -5.80 -21.30
CA LYS A 524 19.97 -6.06 -20.11
C LYS A 524 19.14 -5.84 -18.85
N ARG A 525 19.33 -6.74 -17.87
CA ARG A 525 18.82 -6.55 -16.51
C ARG A 525 19.36 -5.24 -15.92
N GLN A 526 18.53 -4.49 -15.21
CA GLN A 526 18.88 -3.21 -14.60
C GLN A 526 18.62 -3.25 -13.10
N ASN A 527 19.33 -2.43 -12.35
CA ASN A 527 18.99 -2.18 -10.95
C ASN A 527 17.77 -1.25 -10.90
N LEU A 528 16.65 -1.74 -10.38
CA LEU A 528 15.36 -1.05 -10.44
C LEU A 528 15.34 0.18 -9.53
N GLU A 529 15.99 0.15 -8.35
CA GLU A 529 16.12 1.32 -7.49
C GLU A 529 16.90 2.44 -8.17
N ALA A 530 17.97 2.08 -8.90
CA ALA A 530 18.74 3.05 -9.68
C ALA A 530 17.92 3.65 -10.84
N LEU A 531 17.00 2.89 -11.44
CA LEU A 531 16.06 3.39 -12.46
C LEU A 531 15.16 4.49 -11.89
N PHE A 532 14.54 4.25 -10.72
CA PHE A 532 13.74 5.26 -10.06
C PHE A 532 14.54 6.50 -9.67
N SER A 533 15.74 6.31 -9.13
CA SER A 533 16.61 7.41 -8.71
C SER A 533 17.09 8.29 -9.87
N ARG A 534 17.34 7.69 -11.05
CA ARG A 534 17.84 8.40 -12.24
C ARG A 534 16.71 8.93 -13.13
N GLY A 535 15.51 8.37 -13.03
CA GLY A 535 14.38 8.68 -13.93
C GLY A 535 14.62 8.26 -15.37
N GLN A 536 15.56 7.34 -15.63
CA GLN A 536 16.03 6.95 -16.97
C GLN A 536 15.31 5.71 -17.49
N PHE A 537 13.98 5.78 -17.50
CA PHE A 537 13.17 4.70 -18.06
C PHE A 537 13.18 4.74 -19.59
N TRP A 538 13.17 3.58 -20.22
CA TRP A 538 12.98 3.40 -21.67
C TRP A 538 14.09 3.93 -22.58
N GLU A 539 15.29 4.24 -22.07
CA GLU A 539 16.40 4.81 -22.89
C GLU A 539 16.81 3.92 -24.07
N ALA A 540 16.77 2.61 -23.85
CA ALA A 540 17.12 1.63 -24.89
C ALA A 540 16.02 1.42 -25.93
N VAL A 541 14.80 1.97 -25.77
CA VAL A 541 13.67 1.70 -26.66
C VAL A 541 13.65 2.66 -27.85
N ASP A 542 13.46 2.12 -29.06
CA ASP A 542 13.17 2.88 -30.27
C ASP A 542 11.66 2.99 -30.47
N TRP A 543 11.07 4.06 -29.94
CA TRP A 543 9.63 4.31 -30.00
C TRP A 543 9.10 4.52 -31.43
N SER A 544 9.95 4.91 -32.39
CA SER A 544 9.55 5.08 -33.78
C SER A 544 9.28 3.75 -34.49
N LYS A 545 9.64 2.62 -33.88
CA LYS A 545 9.46 1.26 -34.42
C LYS A 545 8.69 0.34 -33.47
N SER A 546 8.47 0.76 -32.22
CA SER A 546 7.83 -0.05 -31.18
C SER A 546 6.32 0.10 -31.25
N LYS A 547 5.59 -1.02 -31.34
CA LYS A 547 4.13 -1.06 -31.43
C LYS A 547 3.43 -1.27 -30.08
N ALA A 548 4.10 -1.95 -29.15
CA ALA A 548 3.54 -2.25 -27.81
C ALA A 548 4.65 -2.34 -26.75
N TYR A 549 4.28 -2.19 -25.48
CA TYR A 549 5.15 -2.31 -24.32
C TYR A 549 4.34 -2.78 -23.10
N ALA A 550 5.02 -3.45 -22.16
CA ALA A 550 4.43 -3.86 -20.89
C ALA A 550 4.96 -2.99 -19.76
N MET A 551 4.08 -2.56 -18.85
CA MET A 551 4.42 -1.85 -17.61
C MET A 551 3.29 -2.07 -16.61
N GLY A 552 3.63 -2.27 -15.33
CA GLY A 552 2.68 -2.76 -14.33
C GLY A 552 2.74 -4.27 -14.17
N LEU A 553 1.93 -4.80 -13.28
CA LEU A 553 1.92 -6.21 -12.92
C LEU A 553 0.94 -7.03 -13.81
N GLY A 554 1.18 -6.99 -15.11
CA GLY A 554 0.36 -7.67 -16.12
C GLY A 554 -0.21 -6.73 -17.19
N ASP A 555 0.03 -5.46 -17.07
CA ASP A 555 -0.50 -4.44 -17.98
C ASP A 555 0.29 -4.33 -19.28
N LEU A 556 -0.42 -4.24 -20.41
CA LEU A 556 0.16 -4.10 -21.73
C LEU A 556 -0.50 -2.95 -22.50
N TYR A 557 0.33 -2.09 -23.05
CA TYR A 557 -0.07 -0.88 -23.75
C TYR A 557 0.34 -0.93 -25.22
N VAL A 558 -0.55 -0.47 -26.08
CA VAL A 558 -0.25 -0.22 -27.49
C VAL A 558 0.33 1.18 -27.64
N ASN A 559 1.39 1.35 -28.41
CA ASN A 559 1.97 2.65 -28.75
C ASN A 559 1.09 3.38 -29.76
N LEU A 560 -0.09 3.81 -29.28
CA LEU A 560 -1.22 4.32 -30.08
C LEU A 560 -0.98 5.77 -30.50
N ALA A 561 -1.14 6.05 -31.79
CA ALA A 561 -1.09 7.42 -32.34
C ALA A 561 -2.21 8.29 -31.75
N GLY A 562 -1.85 9.51 -31.35
CA GLY A 562 -2.76 10.47 -30.71
C GLY A 562 -2.95 10.27 -29.21
N ARG A 563 -2.52 9.14 -28.63
CA ARG A 563 -2.48 8.89 -27.17
C ARG A 563 -1.07 8.94 -26.63
N GLU A 564 -0.18 8.18 -27.22
CA GLU A 564 1.23 8.11 -26.80
C GLU A 564 2.06 9.20 -27.48
N ALA A 565 3.02 9.77 -26.78
CA ALA A 565 4.00 10.68 -27.40
C ALA A 565 4.76 9.94 -28.50
N GLY A 566 4.57 10.34 -29.76
CA GLY A 566 5.17 9.64 -30.92
C GLY A 566 4.63 8.23 -31.15
N GLY A 567 3.37 7.97 -30.80
CA GLY A 567 2.69 6.70 -31.07
C GLY A 567 2.60 6.41 -32.58
N ILE A 568 2.78 5.15 -32.96
CA ILE A 568 2.88 4.74 -34.37
C ILE A 568 1.72 3.85 -34.85
N VAL A 569 0.98 3.22 -33.95
CA VAL A 569 -0.16 2.37 -34.30
C VAL A 569 -1.38 3.25 -34.53
N ALA A 570 -1.99 3.15 -35.73
CA ALA A 570 -3.18 3.92 -36.04
C ALA A 570 -4.39 3.45 -35.23
N PRO A 571 -5.23 4.38 -34.73
CA PRO A 571 -6.49 4.01 -34.06
C PRO A 571 -7.44 3.31 -35.04
N GLY A 572 -8.35 2.47 -34.50
CA GLY A 572 -9.33 1.73 -35.28
C GLY A 572 -8.82 0.35 -35.72
N ALA A 573 -8.89 0.01 -37.00
CA ALA A 573 -8.66 -1.34 -37.49
C ALA A 573 -7.25 -1.91 -37.16
N GLU A 574 -6.19 -1.11 -37.30
CA GLU A 574 -4.82 -1.53 -36.98
C GLU A 574 -4.67 -1.82 -35.49
N TYR A 575 -5.19 -0.93 -34.65
CA TYR A 575 -5.18 -1.09 -33.18
C TYR A 575 -5.90 -2.38 -32.76
N GLU A 576 -7.10 -2.63 -33.31
CA GLU A 576 -7.87 -3.85 -32.97
C GLU A 576 -7.19 -5.13 -33.49
N ALA A 577 -6.64 -5.10 -34.69
CA ALA A 577 -5.89 -6.22 -35.25
C ALA A 577 -4.65 -6.56 -34.40
N LEU A 578 -3.89 -5.54 -33.97
CA LEU A 578 -2.73 -5.74 -33.12
C LEU A 578 -3.13 -6.33 -31.74
N ARG A 579 -4.19 -5.82 -31.11
CA ARG A 579 -4.69 -6.38 -29.83
C ARG A 579 -5.11 -7.85 -30.00
N ALA A 580 -5.84 -8.18 -31.07
CA ALA A 580 -6.25 -9.55 -31.34
C ALA A 580 -5.06 -10.49 -31.57
N GLU A 581 -4.04 -10.02 -32.30
CA GLU A 581 -2.80 -10.76 -32.52
C GLU A 581 -2.03 -11.00 -31.20
N LEU A 582 -1.87 -9.95 -30.39
CA LEU A 582 -1.22 -10.05 -29.06
C LEU A 582 -1.94 -11.03 -28.14
N ILE A 583 -3.27 -10.97 -28.07
CA ILE A 583 -4.09 -11.89 -27.28
C ILE A 583 -3.86 -13.34 -27.72
N ALA A 584 -3.93 -13.61 -29.02
CA ALA A 584 -3.75 -14.96 -29.56
C ALA A 584 -2.36 -15.53 -29.24
N LYS A 585 -1.31 -14.75 -29.45
CA LYS A 585 0.08 -15.17 -29.21
C LYS A 585 0.41 -15.30 -27.72
N LEU A 586 -0.05 -14.36 -26.88
CA LEU A 586 0.17 -14.43 -25.42
C LEU A 586 -0.56 -15.60 -24.78
N THR A 587 -1.81 -15.86 -25.18
CA THR A 587 -2.57 -17.03 -24.68
C THR A 587 -1.93 -18.37 -25.09
N ALA A 588 -1.18 -18.37 -26.19
CA ALA A 588 -0.42 -19.54 -26.67
C ALA A 588 1.01 -19.63 -26.11
N LEU A 589 1.43 -18.68 -25.24
CA LEU A 589 2.80 -18.62 -24.71
C LEU A 589 3.09 -19.84 -23.83
N VAL A 590 4.06 -20.65 -24.27
CA VAL A 590 4.51 -21.88 -23.61
C VAL A 590 5.92 -21.67 -23.05
N ASP A 591 6.14 -22.09 -21.82
CA ASP A 591 7.46 -22.13 -21.22
C ASP A 591 8.27 -23.30 -21.81
N PRO A 592 9.40 -23.03 -22.46
CA PRO A 592 10.20 -24.09 -23.10
C PRO A 592 10.82 -25.05 -22.08
N LYS A 593 10.90 -24.70 -20.80
CA LYS A 593 11.49 -25.53 -19.74
C LYS A 593 10.61 -26.73 -19.39
N ASN A 594 9.30 -26.55 -19.33
CA ASN A 594 8.35 -27.57 -18.86
C ASN A 594 7.21 -27.87 -19.85
N GLY A 595 7.07 -27.10 -20.94
CA GLY A 595 6.01 -27.26 -21.92
C GLY A 595 4.64 -26.72 -21.47
N GLU A 596 4.55 -26.01 -20.34
CA GLU A 596 3.30 -25.47 -19.81
C GLU A 596 2.97 -24.10 -20.38
N ARG A 597 1.69 -23.78 -20.46
CA ARG A 597 1.24 -22.42 -20.79
C ARG A 597 1.39 -21.52 -19.57
N ALA A 598 2.07 -20.41 -19.71
CA ALA A 598 2.25 -19.45 -18.65
C ALA A 598 1.01 -18.55 -18.47
N VAL A 599 0.37 -18.15 -19.56
CA VAL A 599 -0.78 -17.23 -19.55
C VAL A 599 -2.09 -18.01 -19.37
N SER A 600 -2.95 -17.55 -18.47
CA SER A 600 -4.32 -18.06 -18.28
C SER A 600 -5.28 -17.37 -19.23
N ARG A 601 -5.39 -16.04 -19.10
CA ARG A 601 -6.29 -15.20 -19.93
C ARG A 601 -5.62 -13.87 -20.25
N VAL A 602 -6.09 -13.24 -21.32
CA VAL A 602 -5.76 -11.85 -21.65
C VAL A 602 -7.08 -11.09 -21.81
N PHE A 603 -7.33 -10.15 -20.95
CA PHE A 603 -8.52 -9.31 -20.98
C PHE A 603 -8.28 -8.07 -21.85
N LYS A 604 -9.24 -7.70 -22.68
CA LYS A 604 -9.36 -6.34 -23.16
C LYS A 604 -9.89 -5.48 -22.03
N ARG A 605 -9.46 -4.22 -21.95
CA ARG A 605 -9.97 -3.28 -20.93
C ARG A 605 -11.49 -3.12 -20.97
N GLU A 606 -12.08 -3.22 -22.16
CA GLU A 606 -13.53 -3.13 -22.39
C GLU A 606 -14.30 -4.33 -21.80
N ASP A 607 -13.65 -5.48 -21.69
CA ASP A 607 -14.20 -6.70 -21.07
C ASP A 607 -14.03 -6.68 -19.54
N ALA A 608 -12.97 -6.00 -19.05
CA ALA A 608 -12.65 -5.94 -17.63
C ALA A 608 -13.36 -4.80 -16.88
N TYR A 609 -13.57 -3.65 -17.54
CA TYR A 609 -14.06 -2.43 -16.91
C TYR A 609 -15.26 -1.83 -17.64
N ARG A 610 -16.26 -1.39 -16.87
CA ARG A 610 -17.48 -0.74 -17.40
C ARG A 610 -17.23 0.69 -17.89
N ARG A 611 -16.39 1.42 -17.14
CA ARG A 611 -15.95 2.78 -17.45
C ARG A 611 -14.46 2.89 -17.24
N PHE A 612 -13.79 3.70 -18.06
CA PHE A 612 -12.37 3.96 -17.92
C PHE A 612 -11.95 5.19 -18.73
N ASP A 613 -10.84 5.81 -18.31
CA ASP A 613 -10.13 6.78 -19.15
C ASP A 613 -9.14 6.02 -20.06
N PRO A 614 -9.36 5.98 -21.38
CA PRO A 614 -8.51 5.24 -22.32
C PRO A 614 -7.08 5.78 -22.40
N ARG A 615 -6.81 6.95 -21.81
CA ARG A 615 -5.45 7.52 -21.73
C ARG A 615 -4.64 6.88 -20.62
N LEU A 616 -5.26 6.45 -19.53
CA LEU A 616 -4.63 5.92 -18.33
C LEU A 616 -4.55 4.39 -18.34
N ILE A 617 -5.69 3.74 -18.58
CA ILE A 617 -5.89 2.30 -18.47
C ILE A 617 -5.12 1.52 -19.53
N PRO A 618 -4.53 0.33 -19.21
CA PRO A 618 -3.87 -0.53 -20.19
C PRO A 618 -4.84 -0.98 -21.30
N ASP A 619 -4.32 -1.33 -22.45
CA ASP A 619 -5.10 -1.85 -23.58
C ASP A 619 -5.48 -3.31 -23.40
N LEU A 620 -4.57 -4.08 -22.74
CA LEU A 620 -4.72 -5.48 -22.39
C LEU A 620 -4.20 -5.72 -20.99
N ILE A 621 -4.86 -6.65 -20.27
CA ILE A 621 -4.44 -7.14 -18.95
C ILE A 621 -4.15 -8.62 -19.10
N VAL A 622 -2.88 -8.99 -18.88
CA VAL A 622 -2.40 -10.37 -19.02
C VAL A 622 -2.42 -11.02 -17.64
N THR A 623 -3.12 -12.15 -17.53
CA THR A 623 -3.17 -12.92 -16.29
C THR A 623 -2.51 -14.29 -16.48
N ASN A 624 -1.74 -14.70 -15.47
CA ASN A 624 -0.95 -15.93 -15.50
C ASN A 624 -1.66 -17.09 -14.80
N ARG A 625 -1.16 -18.29 -15.06
CA ARG A 625 -1.47 -19.51 -14.30
C ARG A 625 -0.64 -19.55 -13.01
N PRO A 626 -1.08 -20.31 -11.98
CA PRO A 626 -0.24 -20.64 -10.84
C PRO A 626 1.12 -21.16 -11.27
N GLY A 627 2.17 -20.80 -10.58
CA GLY A 627 3.54 -21.08 -10.96
C GLY A 627 4.22 -19.96 -11.75
N TYR A 628 3.46 -19.09 -12.39
CA TYR A 628 3.98 -17.98 -13.20
C TYR A 628 3.53 -16.62 -12.68
N ARG A 629 4.40 -15.64 -12.77
CA ARG A 629 4.10 -14.25 -12.44
C ARG A 629 4.96 -13.33 -13.30
N VAL A 630 4.47 -12.12 -13.59
CA VAL A 630 5.26 -11.11 -14.29
C VAL A 630 6.51 -10.74 -13.47
N SER A 631 7.66 -10.63 -14.11
CA SER A 631 8.91 -10.26 -13.44
C SER A 631 8.90 -8.80 -12.98
N TRP A 632 9.62 -8.48 -11.91
CA TRP A 632 9.82 -7.09 -11.45
C TRP A 632 10.44 -6.21 -12.56
N GLN A 633 11.37 -6.76 -13.34
CA GLN A 633 11.98 -6.04 -14.47
C GLN A 633 10.92 -5.64 -15.50
N SER A 634 10.05 -6.59 -15.88
CA SER A 634 8.98 -6.32 -16.86
C SER A 634 7.98 -5.29 -16.34
N SER A 635 7.61 -5.33 -15.05
CA SER A 635 6.65 -4.39 -14.46
C SER A 635 7.14 -2.94 -14.51
N LEU A 636 8.45 -2.72 -14.56
CA LEU A 636 9.08 -1.41 -14.72
C LEU A 636 9.57 -1.12 -16.14
N GLY A 637 9.13 -1.92 -17.11
CA GLY A 637 9.41 -1.67 -18.51
C GLY A 637 10.77 -2.19 -19.00
N VAL A 638 11.49 -3.03 -18.22
CA VAL A 638 12.84 -3.47 -18.55
C VAL A 638 12.84 -4.87 -19.18
N PRO A 639 13.26 -5.01 -20.45
CA PRO A 639 13.56 -6.32 -21.03
C PRO A 639 14.91 -6.85 -20.54
N THR A 640 14.98 -8.12 -20.13
CA THR A 640 16.19 -8.76 -19.58
C THR A 640 16.97 -9.60 -20.60
N GLY A 641 16.38 -9.89 -21.75
CA GLY A 641 16.90 -10.82 -22.75
C GLY A 641 16.36 -12.25 -22.61
N ASN A 642 15.76 -12.59 -21.48
CA ASN A 642 15.05 -13.86 -21.27
C ASN A 642 13.56 -13.58 -21.06
N VAL A 643 12.69 -14.41 -21.65
CA VAL A 643 11.25 -14.36 -21.41
C VAL A 643 10.90 -15.02 -20.09
N PHE A 644 11.54 -16.14 -19.78
CA PHE A 644 11.30 -16.91 -18.56
C PHE A 644 12.57 -17.02 -17.71
N GLU A 645 12.39 -16.85 -16.39
CA GLU A 645 13.46 -17.04 -15.41
C GLU A 645 12.90 -17.79 -14.19
N ASP A 646 13.72 -18.63 -13.53
CA ASP A 646 13.34 -19.26 -12.27
C ASP A 646 13.29 -18.22 -11.17
N ASN A 647 12.29 -18.31 -10.29
CA ASN A 647 12.20 -17.47 -9.13
C ASN A 647 12.98 -18.08 -7.94
N HIS A 648 14.16 -17.54 -7.67
CA HIS A 648 14.98 -17.92 -6.52
C HIS A 648 14.80 -16.99 -5.32
N ASP A 649 13.88 -16.03 -5.38
CA ASP A 649 13.63 -15.07 -4.32
C ASP A 649 12.84 -15.70 -3.16
N VAL A 650 12.95 -15.07 -2.01
CA VAL A 650 12.12 -15.37 -0.84
C VAL A 650 10.66 -14.97 -1.08
N TRP A 651 10.40 -13.96 -1.90
CA TRP A 651 9.07 -13.62 -2.38
C TRP A 651 8.59 -14.68 -3.36
N SER A 652 7.85 -15.64 -2.86
CA SER A 652 7.64 -16.96 -3.50
C SER A 652 6.18 -17.32 -3.75
N GLY A 653 5.26 -16.76 -2.99
CA GLY A 653 3.82 -16.73 -3.28
C GLY A 653 3.43 -15.37 -3.85
N ASP A 654 2.46 -15.35 -4.74
CA ASP A 654 1.96 -14.09 -5.32
C ASP A 654 0.52 -14.23 -5.81
N HIS A 655 -0.09 -13.11 -6.18
CA HIS A 655 -1.45 -12.99 -6.67
C HIS A 655 -1.54 -11.94 -7.80
N CYS A 656 -0.61 -10.99 -7.85
CA CYS A 656 -0.73 -9.72 -8.57
C CYS A 656 -0.99 -9.82 -10.07
N SER A 657 -0.46 -10.81 -10.73
CA SER A 657 -0.67 -11.06 -12.18
C SER A 657 -1.32 -12.41 -12.45
N LEU A 658 -2.03 -12.96 -11.45
CA LEU A 658 -2.71 -14.23 -11.58
C LEU A 658 -4.17 -14.04 -12.03
N ASP A 659 -4.73 -15.10 -12.62
CA ASP A 659 -6.14 -15.11 -13.02
C ASP A 659 -7.03 -15.02 -11.76
N PRO A 660 -7.97 -14.08 -11.69
CA PRO A 660 -8.84 -13.88 -10.51
C PRO A 660 -9.61 -15.12 -10.08
N ASP A 661 -9.98 -15.99 -11.03
CA ASP A 661 -10.67 -17.23 -10.71
C ASP A 661 -9.79 -18.28 -10.05
N LEU A 662 -8.47 -18.12 -10.13
CA LEU A 662 -7.47 -19.04 -9.57
C LEU A 662 -6.88 -18.56 -8.23
N VAL A 663 -7.18 -17.32 -7.82
CA VAL A 663 -6.71 -16.70 -6.57
C VAL A 663 -7.86 -16.04 -5.83
N ARG A 664 -8.94 -16.81 -5.59
CA ARG A 664 -10.11 -16.29 -4.88
C ARG A 664 -9.79 -16.06 -3.41
N GLY A 665 -10.24 -14.91 -2.89
CA GLY A 665 -10.30 -14.63 -1.47
C GLY A 665 -11.45 -15.32 -0.77
N VAL A 666 -11.80 -14.88 0.44
CA VAL A 666 -12.88 -15.43 1.26
C VAL A 666 -13.91 -14.36 1.61
N PHE A 667 -15.15 -14.78 1.78
CA PHE A 667 -16.23 -13.97 2.32
C PHE A 667 -17.07 -14.75 3.30
N PHE A 668 -17.07 -14.32 4.56
CA PHE A 668 -17.95 -14.84 5.62
C PHE A 668 -18.83 -13.71 6.14
N ALA A 669 -20.06 -14.01 6.48
CA ALA A 669 -20.95 -13.09 7.17
C ALA A 669 -21.77 -13.82 8.23
N SER A 670 -22.03 -13.16 9.37
CA SER A 670 -22.89 -13.68 10.43
C SER A 670 -24.38 -13.67 10.04
N LYS A 671 -24.72 -13.01 8.93
CA LYS A 671 -26.04 -12.96 8.32
C LYS A 671 -26.00 -13.81 7.04
N ALA A 672 -26.98 -14.69 6.88
CA ALA A 672 -27.09 -15.51 5.67
C ALA A 672 -27.28 -14.64 4.42
N PHE A 673 -26.60 -14.98 3.35
CA PHE A 673 -26.72 -14.36 2.02
C PHE A 673 -26.94 -15.44 0.97
N ARG A 674 -27.39 -15.02 -0.21
CA ARG A 674 -27.57 -15.92 -1.36
C ARG A 674 -26.83 -15.37 -2.56
N ALA A 675 -25.98 -16.21 -3.13
CA ALA A 675 -25.31 -15.94 -4.39
C ALA A 675 -25.44 -17.18 -5.29
N ALA A 676 -25.83 -16.98 -6.53
CA ALA A 676 -25.93 -18.07 -7.52
C ALA A 676 -24.52 -18.50 -8.02
N GLN A 677 -23.53 -17.62 -7.88
CA GLN A 677 -22.11 -17.82 -8.19
C GLN A 677 -21.28 -17.17 -7.08
N PRO A 678 -19.98 -17.47 -6.94
CA PRO A 678 -19.12 -16.76 -6.03
C PRO A 678 -19.25 -15.26 -6.24
N PRO A 679 -19.56 -14.47 -5.18
CA PRO A 679 -19.70 -13.03 -5.31
C PRO A 679 -18.35 -12.37 -5.63
N GLY A 680 -18.41 -11.22 -6.27
CA GLY A 680 -17.26 -10.34 -6.43
C GLY A 680 -17.15 -9.36 -5.26
N ILE A 681 -15.97 -8.74 -5.12
CA ILE A 681 -15.70 -7.75 -4.06
C ILE A 681 -16.71 -6.60 -4.08
N ALA A 682 -17.10 -6.12 -5.27
CA ALA A 682 -18.10 -5.06 -5.42
C ALA A 682 -19.48 -5.44 -4.89
N ASP A 683 -19.86 -6.75 -4.93
CA ASP A 683 -21.12 -7.23 -4.36
C ASP A 683 -21.13 -7.11 -2.83
N VAL A 684 -19.97 -7.34 -2.19
CA VAL A 684 -19.82 -7.14 -0.75
C VAL A 684 -20.01 -5.67 -0.40
N THR A 685 -19.44 -4.74 -1.19
CA THR A 685 -19.62 -3.29 -0.99
C THR A 685 -21.10 -2.88 -1.13
N ALA A 686 -21.76 -3.34 -2.19
CA ALA A 686 -23.18 -3.08 -2.41
C ALA A 686 -24.03 -3.61 -1.22
N SER A 687 -23.65 -4.77 -0.68
CA SER A 687 -24.29 -5.39 0.48
C SER A 687 -24.08 -4.59 1.78
N VAL A 688 -22.85 -4.11 2.03
CA VAL A 688 -22.57 -3.23 3.18
C VAL A 688 -23.34 -1.92 3.07
N ARG A 689 -23.41 -1.31 1.88
CA ARG A 689 -24.21 -0.10 1.64
C ARG A 689 -25.70 -0.34 1.93
N ALA A 690 -26.25 -1.45 1.47
CA ALA A 690 -27.63 -1.84 1.78
C ALA A 690 -27.88 -1.98 3.28
N LEU A 691 -26.94 -2.58 4.04
CA LEU A 691 -27.03 -2.71 5.50
C LEU A 691 -27.03 -1.37 6.24
N VAL A 692 -26.31 -0.38 5.73
CA VAL A 692 -26.27 0.98 6.34
C VAL A 692 -27.33 1.92 5.75
N GLY A 693 -28.24 1.42 4.91
CA GLY A 693 -29.26 2.26 4.26
C GLY A 693 -28.67 3.30 3.31
N GLY A 694 -27.49 3.03 2.74
CA GLY A 694 -26.83 3.89 1.78
C GLY A 694 -27.50 3.88 0.42
N ALA A 695 -27.31 4.95 -0.35
CA ALA A 695 -27.79 5.07 -1.71
C ALA A 695 -27.04 4.14 -2.66
N GLU A 696 -27.71 3.69 -3.74
CA GLU A 696 -27.03 3.04 -4.85
C GLU A 696 -26.01 3.99 -5.48
N VAL A 697 -24.82 3.48 -5.76
CA VAL A 697 -23.78 4.24 -6.46
C VAL A 697 -24.04 4.13 -7.96
N PRO A 698 -24.14 5.23 -8.69
CA PRO A 698 -24.20 5.18 -10.14
C PRO A 698 -22.99 4.43 -10.70
N ASP A 699 -23.25 3.51 -11.62
CA ASP A 699 -22.23 2.65 -12.24
C ASP A 699 -21.54 1.66 -11.28
N ALA A 700 -22.13 1.39 -10.12
CA ALA A 700 -21.64 0.34 -9.21
C ALA A 700 -21.44 -0.99 -9.97
N ALA A 701 -20.33 -1.66 -9.67
CA ALA A 701 -20.00 -2.93 -10.31
C ALA A 701 -20.77 -4.11 -9.70
N GLY A 702 -21.16 -4.01 -8.42
CA GLY A 702 -21.76 -5.08 -7.63
C GLY A 702 -23.25 -4.95 -7.39
N LYS A 703 -23.84 -6.04 -6.89
CA LYS A 703 -25.24 -6.14 -6.45
C LYS A 703 -25.30 -6.62 -5.02
N SER A 704 -26.26 -6.12 -4.24
CA SER A 704 -26.45 -6.58 -2.86
C SER A 704 -26.80 -8.07 -2.79
N LEU A 705 -26.20 -8.75 -1.83
CA LEU A 705 -26.42 -10.17 -1.51
C LEU A 705 -27.55 -10.37 -0.49
N TRP A 706 -28.04 -9.28 0.12
CA TRP A 706 -29.12 -9.24 1.10
C TRP A 706 -30.37 -8.50 0.60
#